data_027bd21996683d11d32610381fc7adc5
#
_entry.id   027bd21996683d11d32610381fc7adc5
#
_cell.length_a   1.000
_cell.length_b   1.000
_cell.length_c   1.000
_cell.angle_alpha   90.00
_cell.angle_beta   90.00
_cell.angle_gamma   90.00
#
_symmetry.space_group_name_H-M   'P 1'
#
loop_
_entity.id
_entity.type
_entity.pdbx_description
1 polymer ?
#
loop_
_entity_poly.entity_id
_entity_poly.type
_entity_poly.pdbx_seq_one_letter_code
_entity_poly.pdbx_strand_id
1 'polypeptide(L)'
;MLTVYDFNRITFAHHRGIVPPMPAQEGKKAVEKRYVCSANMKLMEYGYIMARDLFDACCKAEYNDFLKTWSALYDCVTEDGKAISQISPIWPNFPDDAMKADLVDLYVVNFLNYLTCGEWQPDFDPTKFCPALDRSHLPAVKQIPACDEEEIYRYSVQSITGHSPLSPDEASCVFDTLMHDIDFTSELMDRMKPKHIPCKENLALYVSRIISRPEWREQACFRDFKSSTDVLRLAAAMSDQDVSLSKAPKFRNFKRGERRQLLELLEHTDKNEGFALHPEEFKRLGERLHPGDYSYIFKEDYEIFTKIRNGVKIETYNSKLQELMKKPVNAELLSAHLMMRPGMFARNLDFALRNCSNEQQMENVLFRFISVCKSIEPRVLVQLINHFRNRNNPVHLASGKANGAASKALERDIEPLSEDICKRVARDIFNQLWQVLRAEDTEPKSVYIDPDCHCNKLIFPDNPRQVTSAVRAAACGSRTNLPDGNVLRAFLYWKGNDGPDLWNGIDLDLSVVFYGEEKAKFVYYANPKDETLGAIHSGDRRCSGKNGAVEYVDFDIKKCFQNGFRYAALTVKSYSGEKFSEMENAFCGVMVRDGKTGEQFEPATVKDRFALTTDSDQLVMVVIDLMTREVITVDKSVAQFRLACRNVVTDYAPTVAACTYAMQLKSLSIKEMLGMRYAQFLKSDDWKHASVIVSDEPEKFKVTDKDTPAPRIVSPYDIPGIYDLIFGKENQ
;
A
#
# COMPACT_ATOMS: atom_id res chain seq x y z
N MET A 1 -6.14 -22.27 14.77
CA MET A 1 -5.69 -21.56 15.99
C MET A 1 -4.29 -21.06 15.68
N LEU A 2 -4.08 -19.73 15.62
CA LEU A 2 -2.75 -19.15 15.39
C LEU A 2 -1.84 -19.50 16.56
N THR A 3 -0.60 -19.83 16.29
CA THR A 3 0.40 -20.03 17.34
C THR A 3 0.97 -18.68 17.77
N VAL A 4 1.65 -18.62 18.93
CA VAL A 4 2.41 -17.40 19.33
C VAL A 4 3.41 -17.00 18.26
N TYR A 5 3.96 -17.97 17.54
CA TYR A 5 4.86 -17.75 16.40
C TYR A 5 4.14 -17.02 15.25
N ASP A 6 2.98 -17.50 14.82
CA ASP A 6 2.21 -16.88 13.73
C ASP A 6 1.75 -15.47 14.11
N PHE A 7 1.30 -15.29 15.36
CA PHE A 7 0.88 -14.00 15.88
C PHE A 7 2.03 -12.98 15.88
N ASN A 8 3.23 -13.39 16.30
CA ASN A 8 4.40 -12.53 16.28
C ASN A 8 4.84 -12.15 14.85
N ARG A 9 4.68 -13.04 13.87
CA ARG A 9 4.93 -12.70 12.45
C ARG A 9 3.97 -11.63 11.95
N ILE A 10 2.70 -11.74 12.27
CA ILE A 10 1.67 -10.75 11.93
C ILE A 10 2.01 -9.40 12.59
N THR A 11 2.32 -9.42 13.89
CA THR A 11 2.70 -8.23 14.66
C THR A 11 3.91 -7.54 14.06
N PHE A 12 4.95 -8.27 13.72
CA PHE A 12 6.14 -7.70 13.12
C PHE A 12 5.86 -7.07 11.74
N ALA A 13 5.03 -7.71 10.93
CA ALA A 13 4.68 -7.19 9.61
C ALA A 13 4.01 -5.81 9.69
N HIS A 14 3.15 -5.59 10.69
CA HIS A 14 2.35 -4.36 10.82
C HIS A 14 2.96 -3.31 11.76
N HIS A 15 3.50 -3.75 12.90
CA HIS A 15 3.97 -2.84 13.96
C HIS A 15 5.48 -2.71 14.01
N ARG A 16 6.21 -3.53 13.22
CA ARG A 16 7.67 -3.63 13.30
C ARG A 16 8.18 -3.94 14.70
N GLY A 17 7.32 -4.49 15.53
CA GLY A 17 7.60 -4.93 16.89
C GLY A 17 7.15 -6.37 17.07
N ILE A 18 7.34 -6.89 18.25
CA ILE A 18 7.00 -8.28 18.58
C ILE A 18 6.43 -8.36 20.01
N VAL A 19 5.49 -9.26 20.22
CA VAL A 19 5.00 -9.54 21.57
C VAL A 19 6.09 -10.21 22.37
N PRO A 20 6.51 -9.61 23.51
CA PRO A 20 7.60 -10.16 24.30
C PRO A 20 7.20 -11.49 24.93
N PRO A 21 8.16 -12.40 25.19
CA PRO A 21 7.88 -13.63 25.88
C PRO A 21 7.48 -13.35 27.35
N MET A 22 6.62 -14.21 27.91
CA MET A 22 6.23 -14.13 29.31
C MET A 22 7.47 -14.31 30.23
N PRO A 23 7.55 -13.57 31.35
CA PRO A 23 8.60 -13.76 32.32
C PRO A 23 8.57 -15.16 32.92
N ALA A 24 9.73 -15.68 33.29
CA ALA A 24 9.85 -16.99 33.94
C ALA A 24 9.00 -17.07 35.23
N GLN A 25 8.29 -18.17 35.38
CA GLN A 25 7.47 -18.42 36.57
C GLN A 25 8.36 -18.56 37.80
N GLU A 26 7.77 -18.31 38.97
CA GLU A 26 8.45 -18.42 40.25
C GLU A 26 9.06 -19.84 40.45
N GLY A 27 10.37 -19.90 40.69
CA GLY A 27 11.11 -21.16 40.81
C GLY A 27 11.72 -21.70 39.50
N LYS A 28 11.44 -21.11 38.36
CA LYS A 28 12.10 -21.44 37.08
C LYS A 28 13.24 -20.49 36.76
N LYS A 29 14.23 -21.00 36.02
CA LYS A 29 15.43 -20.22 35.67
C LYS A 29 15.17 -19.42 34.38
N ALA A 30 15.42 -18.11 34.46
CA ALA A 30 15.43 -17.24 33.26
C ALA A 30 16.58 -17.60 32.32
N VAL A 31 16.43 -17.24 31.05
CA VAL A 31 17.44 -17.41 30.01
C VAL A 31 18.73 -16.66 30.38
N GLU A 32 19.89 -17.28 30.10
CA GLU A 32 21.15 -16.59 30.34
C GLU A 32 21.32 -15.43 29.35
N LYS A 33 21.63 -14.24 29.86
CA LYS A 33 21.76 -12.99 29.07
C LYS A 33 22.67 -13.14 27.83
N ARG A 34 23.69 -14.02 27.88
CA ARG A 34 24.59 -14.28 26.74
C ARG A 34 23.84 -14.78 25.50
N TYR A 35 22.78 -15.60 25.66
CA TYR A 35 21.98 -16.09 24.53
C TYR A 35 21.17 -14.97 23.90
N VAL A 36 20.58 -14.08 24.69
CA VAL A 36 19.85 -12.91 24.21
C VAL A 36 20.81 -11.93 23.51
N CYS A 37 22.01 -11.72 24.05
CA CYS A 37 23.05 -10.92 23.40
C CYS A 37 23.47 -11.52 22.04
N SER A 38 23.69 -12.86 22.00
CA SER A 38 24.05 -13.54 20.77
C SER A 38 22.97 -13.44 19.71
N ALA A 39 21.70 -13.61 20.11
CA ALA A 39 20.55 -13.42 19.25
C ALA A 39 20.48 -11.98 18.69
N ASN A 40 20.68 -10.98 19.56
CA ASN A 40 20.66 -9.57 19.15
C ASN A 40 21.81 -9.22 18.18
N MET A 41 23.00 -9.78 18.39
CA MET A 41 24.11 -9.63 17.44
C MET A 41 23.79 -10.23 16.07
N LYS A 42 23.05 -11.35 16.04
CA LYS A 42 22.62 -11.98 14.78
C LYS A 42 21.63 -11.10 14.01
N LEU A 43 20.74 -10.35 14.70
CA LEU A 43 19.86 -9.38 14.07
C LEU A 43 20.65 -8.22 13.43
N MET A 44 21.76 -7.82 14.02
CA MET A 44 22.60 -6.72 13.48
C MET A 44 23.13 -7.04 12.08
N GLU A 45 23.34 -8.30 11.75
CA GLU A 45 23.73 -8.71 10.39
C GLU A 45 22.67 -8.32 9.35
N TYR A 46 21.42 -8.17 9.77
CA TYR A 46 20.28 -7.78 8.93
C TYR A 46 19.85 -6.31 9.12
N GLY A 47 20.63 -5.53 9.86
CA GLY A 47 20.35 -4.12 10.12
C GLY A 47 19.29 -3.87 11.20
N TYR A 48 19.06 -4.84 12.10
CA TYR A 48 18.10 -4.74 13.20
C TYR A 48 18.74 -5.02 14.56
N ILE A 49 18.16 -4.49 15.63
CA ILE A 49 18.44 -4.86 17.02
C ILE A 49 17.13 -4.89 17.82
N MET A 50 17.08 -5.65 18.90
CA MET A 50 16.00 -5.53 19.88
C MET A 50 16.11 -4.18 20.58
N ALA A 51 14.99 -3.45 20.69
CA ALA A 51 14.91 -2.32 21.59
C ALA A 51 15.07 -2.77 23.05
N ARG A 52 15.38 -1.83 23.95
CA ARG A 52 15.73 -2.16 25.31
C ARG A 52 14.63 -2.92 26.06
N ASP A 53 13.37 -2.53 25.85
CA ASP A 53 12.18 -3.14 26.44
C ASP A 53 12.04 -4.63 26.04
N LEU A 54 12.15 -4.92 24.74
CA LEU A 54 12.12 -6.29 24.23
C LEU A 54 13.32 -7.11 24.72
N PHE A 55 14.50 -6.51 24.69
CA PHE A 55 15.71 -7.16 25.20
C PHE A 55 15.61 -7.54 26.66
N ASP A 56 15.14 -6.61 27.51
CA ASP A 56 14.96 -6.81 28.95
C ASP A 56 13.87 -7.86 29.25
N ALA A 57 12.79 -7.88 28.45
CA ALA A 57 11.73 -8.89 28.54
C ALA A 57 12.27 -10.28 28.16
N CYS A 58 13.01 -10.39 27.07
CA CYS A 58 13.68 -11.63 26.67
C CYS A 58 14.62 -12.17 27.76
N CYS A 59 15.37 -11.30 28.44
CA CYS A 59 16.26 -11.69 29.54
C CYS A 59 15.53 -12.25 30.77
N LYS A 60 14.23 -11.94 30.94
CA LYS A 60 13.41 -12.42 32.06
C LYS A 60 12.64 -13.70 31.74
N ALA A 61 12.55 -14.08 30.47
CA ALA A 61 11.79 -15.24 30.01
C ALA A 61 12.47 -16.58 30.31
N GLU A 62 11.72 -17.68 30.31
CA GLU A 62 12.29 -19.02 30.23
C GLU A 62 12.95 -19.25 28.86
N TYR A 63 13.96 -20.12 28.82
CA TYR A 63 14.73 -20.38 27.60
C TYR A 63 13.86 -20.82 26.42
N ASN A 64 12.88 -21.69 26.64
CA ASN A 64 12.01 -22.19 25.57
C ASN A 64 11.06 -21.11 25.02
N ASP A 65 10.54 -20.23 25.87
CA ASP A 65 9.66 -19.14 25.45
C ASP A 65 10.45 -18.04 24.73
N PHE A 66 11.67 -17.76 25.20
CA PHE A 66 12.62 -16.93 24.44
C PHE A 66 12.90 -17.50 23.05
N LEU A 67 13.14 -18.83 22.94
CA LEU A 67 13.41 -19.45 21.63
C LEU A 67 12.24 -19.32 20.65
N LYS A 68 10.99 -19.46 21.11
CA LYS A 68 9.80 -19.28 20.26
C LYS A 68 9.72 -17.86 19.74
N THR A 69 9.88 -16.87 20.62
CA THR A 69 9.89 -15.44 20.25
C THR A 69 11.06 -15.13 19.33
N TRP A 70 12.26 -15.65 19.65
CA TRP A 70 13.45 -15.49 18.82
C TRP A 70 13.26 -16.10 17.44
N SER A 71 12.71 -17.31 17.32
CA SER A 71 12.49 -17.95 16.02
C SER A 71 11.57 -17.14 15.14
N ALA A 72 10.42 -16.68 15.69
CA ALA A 72 9.51 -15.82 14.96
C ALA A 72 10.18 -14.51 14.50
N LEU A 73 10.89 -13.85 15.41
CA LEU A 73 11.60 -12.61 15.11
C LEU A 73 12.70 -12.81 14.06
N TYR A 74 13.50 -13.85 14.22
CA TYR A 74 14.58 -14.16 13.30
C TYR A 74 14.05 -14.46 11.89
N ASP A 75 12.98 -15.26 11.79
CA ASP A 75 12.37 -15.56 10.50
C ASP A 75 11.78 -14.32 9.86
N CYS A 76 11.08 -13.45 10.61
CA CYS A 76 10.55 -12.18 10.09
C CYS A 76 11.63 -11.26 9.53
N VAL A 77 12.78 -11.19 10.21
CA VAL A 77 13.89 -10.32 9.81
C VAL A 77 14.69 -10.91 8.65
N THR A 78 14.81 -12.25 8.61
CA THR A 78 15.72 -12.94 7.70
C THR A 78 15.06 -13.59 6.51
N GLU A 79 13.72 -13.76 6.53
CA GLU A 79 12.99 -14.57 5.54
C GLU A 79 13.38 -14.22 4.09
N ASP A 80 13.37 -12.95 3.75
CA ASP A 80 13.75 -12.49 2.40
C ASP A 80 15.28 -12.40 2.21
N GLY A 81 15.98 -11.85 3.19
CA GLY A 81 17.44 -11.70 3.10
C GLY A 81 18.17 -13.02 3.06
N LYS A 82 17.70 -14.03 3.82
CA LYS A 82 18.27 -15.38 3.82
C LYS A 82 17.99 -16.12 2.51
N ALA A 83 16.79 -15.97 1.95
CA ALA A 83 16.47 -16.54 0.66
C ALA A 83 17.38 -15.97 -0.42
N ILE A 84 17.52 -14.64 -0.49
CA ILE A 84 18.38 -13.97 -1.48
C ILE A 84 19.86 -14.33 -1.28
N SER A 85 20.36 -14.40 -0.05
CA SER A 85 21.76 -14.76 0.23
C SER A 85 22.11 -16.21 -0.15
N GLN A 86 21.11 -17.08 -0.31
CA GLN A 86 21.29 -18.46 -0.79
C GLN A 86 21.27 -18.58 -2.33
N ILE A 87 20.92 -17.52 -3.02
CA ILE A 87 20.87 -17.51 -4.49
C ILE A 87 22.27 -17.18 -4.99
N SER A 88 22.90 -18.15 -5.66
CA SER A 88 24.18 -17.90 -6.31
C SER A 88 24.00 -16.91 -7.48
N PRO A 89 24.81 -15.86 -7.54
CA PRO A 89 24.79 -14.95 -8.67
C PRO A 89 25.32 -15.62 -9.94
N ILE A 90 24.92 -15.14 -11.11
CA ILE A 90 25.50 -15.61 -12.38
C ILE A 90 27.01 -15.33 -12.39
N TRP A 91 27.39 -14.15 -11.94
CA TRP A 91 28.79 -13.75 -11.77
C TRP A 91 29.15 -13.78 -10.27
N PRO A 92 29.93 -14.76 -9.79
CA PRO A 92 30.23 -14.91 -8.36
C PRO A 92 30.80 -13.66 -7.69
N ASN A 93 31.56 -12.86 -8.44
CA ASN A 93 32.19 -11.61 -8.00
C ASN A 93 31.47 -10.36 -8.56
N PHE A 94 30.17 -10.42 -8.72
CA PHE A 94 29.40 -9.28 -9.20
C PHE A 94 29.55 -8.06 -8.25
N PRO A 95 29.81 -6.84 -8.73
CA PRO A 95 29.79 -6.46 -10.16
C PRO A 95 31.14 -6.52 -10.87
N ASP A 96 32.26 -6.77 -10.18
CA ASP A 96 33.60 -6.52 -10.70
C ASP A 96 33.97 -7.40 -11.88
N ASP A 97 33.71 -8.71 -11.82
CA ASP A 97 34.05 -9.63 -12.89
C ASP A 97 33.14 -9.40 -14.11
N ALA A 98 31.85 -9.12 -13.89
CA ALA A 98 30.94 -8.74 -14.96
C ALA A 98 31.35 -7.42 -15.65
N MET A 99 31.83 -6.43 -14.89
CA MET A 99 32.33 -5.17 -15.45
C MET A 99 33.60 -5.32 -16.29
N LYS A 100 34.48 -6.29 -15.96
CA LYS A 100 35.73 -6.59 -16.69
C LYS A 100 35.47 -7.41 -17.95
N ALA A 101 34.42 -8.25 -17.95
CA ALA A 101 34.07 -9.10 -19.07
C ALA A 101 33.67 -8.22 -20.29
N ASP A 102 33.97 -8.71 -21.49
CA ASP A 102 33.46 -8.05 -22.70
C ASP A 102 31.96 -8.39 -22.94
N LEU A 103 31.36 -7.73 -23.92
CA LEU A 103 29.94 -7.96 -24.21
C LEU A 103 29.67 -9.39 -24.73
N VAL A 104 30.62 -9.98 -25.45
CA VAL A 104 30.44 -11.34 -25.97
C VAL A 104 30.46 -12.34 -24.82
N ASP A 105 31.38 -12.19 -23.86
CA ASP A 105 31.41 -13.01 -22.65
C ASP A 105 30.13 -12.91 -21.86
N LEU A 106 29.60 -11.67 -21.66
CA LEU A 106 28.33 -11.45 -20.96
C LEU A 106 27.16 -12.18 -21.65
N TYR A 107 27.06 -12.10 -22.96
CA TYR A 107 26.02 -12.80 -23.72
C TYR A 107 26.19 -14.32 -23.68
N VAL A 108 27.41 -14.81 -23.83
CA VAL A 108 27.70 -16.27 -23.77
C VAL A 108 27.36 -16.83 -22.39
N VAL A 109 27.73 -16.11 -21.32
CA VAL A 109 27.41 -16.50 -19.94
C VAL A 109 25.89 -16.52 -19.71
N ASN A 110 25.18 -15.47 -20.13
CA ASN A 110 23.74 -15.43 -20.05
C ASN A 110 23.10 -16.59 -20.83
N PHE A 111 23.58 -16.87 -22.04
CA PHE A 111 23.07 -17.97 -22.85
C PHE A 111 23.32 -19.35 -22.25
N LEU A 112 24.49 -19.60 -21.68
CA LEU A 112 24.81 -20.85 -20.99
C LEU A 112 24.00 -21.03 -19.72
N ASN A 113 23.84 -19.96 -18.93
CA ASN A 113 22.99 -19.96 -17.75
C ASN A 113 21.51 -20.23 -18.13
N TYR A 114 21.05 -19.63 -19.21
CA TYR A 114 19.73 -19.90 -19.81
C TYR A 114 19.54 -21.36 -20.20
N LEU A 115 20.50 -21.96 -20.95
CA LEU A 115 20.41 -23.35 -21.40
C LEU A 115 20.41 -24.38 -20.25
N THR A 116 21.03 -24.03 -19.13
CA THR A 116 21.14 -24.90 -17.96
C THR A 116 20.16 -24.55 -16.84
N CYS A 117 19.16 -23.70 -17.12
CA CYS A 117 18.17 -23.25 -16.13
C CYS A 117 18.82 -22.71 -14.84
N GLY A 118 19.93 -21.99 -14.96
CA GLY A 118 20.61 -21.36 -13.84
C GLY A 118 21.70 -22.23 -13.16
N GLU A 119 21.92 -23.46 -13.62
CA GLU A 119 22.92 -24.34 -13.01
C GLU A 119 24.37 -24.01 -13.43
N TRP A 120 24.56 -23.51 -14.65
CA TRP A 120 25.88 -23.16 -15.14
C TRP A 120 26.32 -21.77 -14.66
N GLN A 121 27.53 -21.68 -14.20
CA GLN A 121 28.19 -20.45 -13.75
C GLN A 121 29.64 -20.38 -14.26
N PRO A 122 30.19 -19.17 -14.47
CA PRO A 122 31.64 -19.02 -14.73
C PRO A 122 32.48 -19.59 -13.61
N ASP A 123 33.70 -20.01 -13.93
CA ASP A 123 34.67 -20.45 -12.93
C ASP A 123 34.94 -19.36 -11.90
N PHE A 124 34.88 -19.75 -10.63
CA PHE A 124 35.02 -18.84 -9.50
C PHE A 124 36.35 -19.08 -8.78
N ASP A 125 37.11 -18.03 -8.61
CA ASP A 125 38.31 -18.03 -7.78
C ASP A 125 38.00 -17.48 -6.38
N PRO A 126 37.82 -18.31 -5.35
CA PRO A 126 37.45 -17.86 -4.02
C PRO A 126 38.51 -16.96 -3.35
N THR A 127 39.77 -16.95 -3.87
CA THR A 127 40.82 -16.07 -3.33
C THR A 127 40.64 -14.60 -3.74
N LYS A 128 39.83 -14.34 -4.75
CA LYS A 128 39.44 -12.99 -5.22
C LYS A 128 38.19 -12.45 -4.57
N PHE A 129 37.60 -13.21 -3.65
CA PHE A 129 36.36 -12.77 -2.98
C PHE A 129 36.60 -11.47 -2.24
N CYS A 130 35.65 -10.54 -2.39
CA CYS A 130 35.78 -9.21 -1.84
C CYS A 130 35.76 -9.19 -0.32
N PRO A 131 36.56 -8.33 0.31
CA PRO A 131 36.55 -8.12 1.75
C PRO A 131 35.19 -7.60 2.22
N ALA A 132 34.96 -7.70 3.52
CA ALA A 132 33.74 -7.23 4.16
C ALA A 132 33.40 -5.78 3.77
N LEU A 133 32.11 -5.49 3.70
CA LEU A 133 31.55 -4.16 3.43
C LEU A 133 32.19 -3.13 4.41
N ASP A 134 32.51 -1.96 3.91
CA ASP A 134 32.79 -0.81 4.78
C ASP A 134 31.52 -0.40 5.51
N ARG A 135 31.48 -0.63 6.80
CA ARG A 135 30.29 -0.39 7.65
C ARG A 135 30.17 1.05 8.14
N SER A 136 31.08 1.95 7.75
CA SER A 136 31.05 3.35 8.18
C SER A 136 29.82 4.13 7.69
N HIS A 137 29.17 3.66 6.63
CA HIS A 137 28.02 4.30 5.99
C HIS A 137 26.73 3.47 6.00
N LEU A 138 26.65 2.46 6.88
CA LEU A 138 25.40 1.71 7.02
C LEU A 138 24.27 2.62 7.51
N PRO A 139 23.03 2.42 7.04
CA PRO A 139 21.87 3.05 7.63
C PRO A 139 21.79 2.78 9.13
N ALA A 140 21.20 3.67 9.90
CA ALA A 140 21.00 3.46 11.33
C ALA A 140 20.30 2.12 11.56
N VAL A 141 20.79 1.35 12.53
CA VAL A 141 20.23 0.04 12.87
C VAL A 141 18.83 0.22 13.39
N LYS A 142 17.85 -0.49 12.81
CA LYS A 142 16.45 -0.41 13.20
C LYS A 142 16.20 -1.15 14.50
N GLN A 143 15.54 -0.51 15.45
CA GLN A 143 15.17 -1.14 16.71
C GLN A 143 13.80 -1.81 16.60
N ILE A 144 13.68 -2.99 17.21
CA ILE A 144 12.45 -3.78 17.26
C ILE A 144 11.89 -3.66 18.68
N PRO A 145 10.78 -2.92 18.89
CA PRO A 145 10.19 -2.74 20.20
C PRO A 145 9.39 -3.96 20.66
N ALA A 146 9.14 -4.05 21.96
CA ALA A 146 8.10 -4.89 22.52
C ALA A 146 6.74 -4.27 22.21
N CYS A 147 5.80 -5.07 21.73
CA CYS A 147 4.41 -4.67 21.49
C CYS A 147 3.50 -5.27 22.56
N ASP A 148 2.53 -4.48 23.02
CA ASP A 148 1.45 -4.97 23.89
C ASP A 148 0.38 -5.66 23.02
N GLU A 149 -0.11 -6.82 23.46
CA GLU A 149 -1.20 -7.54 22.79
C GLU A 149 -2.48 -6.68 22.70
N GLU A 150 -2.80 -5.92 23.75
CA GLU A 150 -3.95 -5.00 23.74
C GLU A 150 -3.80 -3.91 22.68
N GLU A 151 -2.59 -3.38 22.50
CA GLU A 151 -2.30 -2.37 21.48
C GLU A 151 -2.50 -2.91 20.07
N ILE A 152 -2.08 -4.14 19.81
CA ILE A 152 -2.25 -4.81 18.52
C ILE A 152 -3.73 -5.04 18.21
N TYR A 153 -4.49 -5.48 19.22
CA TYR A 153 -5.92 -5.68 19.08
C TYR A 153 -6.64 -4.35 18.80
N ARG A 154 -6.28 -3.29 19.53
CA ARG A 154 -6.78 -1.93 19.32
C ARG A 154 -6.50 -1.44 17.92
N TYR A 155 -5.28 -1.64 17.42
CA TYR A 155 -4.92 -1.31 16.05
C TYR A 155 -5.79 -2.05 15.02
N SER A 156 -6.04 -3.34 15.23
CA SER A 156 -6.89 -4.14 14.35
C SER A 156 -8.32 -3.60 14.29
N VAL A 157 -8.89 -3.20 15.44
CA VAL A 157 -10.20 -2.55 15.50
C VAL A 157 -10.19 -1.19 14.79
N GLN A 158 -9.16 -0.37 15.02
CA GLN A 158 -8.99 0.92 14.35
C GLN A 158 -8.89 0.76 12.83
N SER A 159 -8.16 -0.24 12.37
CA SER A 159 -8.02 -0.54 10.94
C SER A 159 -9.36 -0.89 10.29
N ILE A 160 -10.20 -1.69 10.94
CA ILE A 160 -11.55 -2.02 10.44
C ILE A 160 -12.48 -0.82 10.49
N THR A 161 -12.44 -0.03 11.57
CA THR A 161 -13.30 1.14 11.73
C THR A 161 -12.81 2.34 10.93
N GLY A 162 -11.68 2.22 10.25
CA GLY A 162 -11.15 3.22 9.35
C GLY A 162 -12.08 3.53 8.18
N HIS A 163 -11.97 4.76 7.67
CA HIS A 163 -12.77 5.24 6.53
C HIS A 163 -12.31 4.72 5.17
N SER A 164 -11.26 3.91 5.15
CA SER A 164 -10.64 3.36 3.93
C SER A 164 -10.76 1.85 3.89
N PRO A 165 -10.92 1.27 2.69
CA PRO A 165 -10.87 -0.18 2.55
C PRO A 165 -9.46 -0.69 2.86
N LEU A 166 -9.40 -1.78 3.61
CA LEU A 166 -8.15 -2.50 3.86
C LEU A 166 -7.61 -3.11 2.56
N SER A 167 -6.29 -3.17 2.42
CA SER A 167 -5.67 -4.01 1.40
C SER A 167 -5.95 -5.50 1.68
N PRO A 168 -5.85 -6.40 0.70
CA PRO A 168 -6.06 -7.83 0.93
C PRO A 168 -5.15 -8.39 2.05
N ASP A 169 -3.89 -7.98 2.08
CA ASP A 169 -2.90 -8.44 3.06
C ASP A 169 -3.21 -7.90 4.46
N GLU A 170 -3.52 -6.60 4.57
CA GLU A 170 -3.97 -6.00 5.84
C GLU A 170 -5.26 -6.63 6.34
N ALA A 171 -6.22 -6.87 5.44
CA ALA A 171 -7.49 -7.51 5.79
C ALA A 171 -7.26 -8.90 6.38
N SER A 172 -6.40 -9.72 5.77
CA SER A 172 -6.06 -11.05 6.30
C SER A 172 -5.50 -10.95 7.70
N CYS A 173 -4.48 -10.15 7.91
CA CYS A 173 -3.83 -9.99 9.21
C CYS A 173 -4.75 -9.43 10.30
N VAL A 174 -5.50 -8.37 9.97
CA VAL A 174 -6.45 -7.73 10.90
C VAL A 174 -7.54 -8.72 11.31
N PHE A 175 -8.08 -9.49 10.36
CA PHE A 175 -9.10 -10.49 10.66
C PHE A 175 -8.53 -11.68 11.42
N ASP A 176 -7.34 -12.16 11.08
CA ASP A 176 -6.68 -13.23 11.80
C ASP A 176 -6.42 -12.83 13.25
N THR A 177 -6.01 -11.59 13.50
CA THR A 177 -5.86 -11.04 14.86
C THR A 177 -7.19 -10.98 15.61
N LEU A 178 -8.25 -10.41 14.98
CA LEU A 178 -9.55 -10.23 15.64
C LEU A 178 -10.33 -11.54 15.87
N MET A 179 -10.10 -12.54 15.04
CA MET A 179 -10.78 -13.84 15.12
C MET A 179 -9.97 -14.88 15.91
N HIS A 180 -8.78 -14.50 16.33
CA HIS A 180 -7.95 -15.38 17.13
C HIS A 180 -8.58 -15.55 18.51
N ASP A 181 -8.88 -16.80 18.88
CA ASP A 181 -9.26 -17.19 20.25
C ASP A 181 -8.00 -17.17 21.15
N ILE A 182 -7.41 -15.99 21.33
CA ILE A 182 -6.52 -15.77 22.46
C ILE A 182 -7.42 -15.72 23.68
N ASP A 183 -6.98 -16.28 24.82
CA ASP A 183 -7.65 -16.19 26.11
C ASP A 183 -7.72 -14.73 26.64
N PHE A 184 -8.21 -13.82 25.79
CA PHE A 184 -8.58 -12.48 26.22
C PHE A 184 -9.78 -12.60 27.15
N THR A 185 -9.71 -11.90 28.24
CA THR A 185 -10.87 -11.80 29.14
C THR A 185 -12.07 -11.33 28.32
N SER A 186 -13.24 -11.92 28.53
CA SER A 186 -14.48 -11.55 27.83
C SER A 186 -14.77 -10.04 27.88
N GLU A 187 -14.27 -9.36 28.89
CA GLU A 187 -14.35 -7.92 29.10
C GLU A 187 -13.53 -7.09 28.08
N LEU A 188 -12.34 -7.54 27.69
CA LEU A 188 -11.54 -6.88 26.65
C LEU A 188 -12.22 -7.02 25.28
N MET A 189 -12.72 -8.21 24.96
CA MET A 189 -13.45 -8.49 23.74
C MET A 189 -14.70 -7.61 23.61
N ASP A 190 -15.45 -7.40 24.69
CA ASP A 190 -16.67 -6.57 24.67
C ASP A 190 -16.35 -5.07 24.49
N ARG A 191 -15.24 -4.58 25.06
CA ARG A 191 -14.80 -3.20 24.88
C ARG A 191 -14.29 -2.92 23.44
N MET A 192 -13.74 -3.93 22.77
CA MET A 192 -13.07 -3.79 21.47
C MET A 192 -13.98 -4.11 20.27
N LYS A 193 -15.24 -4.52 20.47
CA LYS A 193 -16.18 -4.76 19.37
C LYS A 193 -16.45 -3.47 18.59
N PRO A 194 -16.26 -3.47 17.24
CA PRO A 194 -16.55 -2.29 16.43
C PRO A 194 -18.03 -1.90 16.54
N LYS A 195 -18.31 -0.70 17.03
CA LYS A 195 -19.67 -0.16 17.13
C LYS A 195 -20.18 0.40 15.82
N HIS A 196 -19.28 0.93 15.00
CA HIS A 196 -19.55 1.56 13.72
C HIS A 196 -18.41 1.27 12.73
N ILE A 197 -18.74 0.83 11.51
CA ILE A 197 -17.79 0.57 10.43
C ILE A 197 -18.20 1.38 9.21
N PRO A 198 -17.59 2.55 9.00
CA PRO A 198 -17.99 3.47 7.93
C PRO A 198 -17.65 2.94 6.55
N CYS A 199 -16.52 2.26 6.38
CA CYS A 199 -16.11 1.67 5.10
C CYS A 199 -16.93 0.42 4.79
N LYS A 200 -17.74 0.45 3.72
CA LYS A 200 -18.68 -0.62 3.38
C LYS A 200 -18.01 -1.94 2.98
N GLU A 201 -16.79 -1.87 2.50
CA GLU A 201 -16.00 -3.04 2.16
C GLU A 201 -15.45 -3.72 3.42
N ASN A 202 -14.91 -2.93 4.38
CA ASN A 202 -14.49 -3.43 5.69
C ASN A 202 -15.68 -4.02 6.46
N LEU A 203 -16.83 -3.33 6.40
CA LEU A 203 -18.09 -3.82 7.00
C LEU A 203 -18.47 -5.20 6.44
N ALA A 204 -18.45 -5.36 5.12
CA ALA A 204 -18.78 -6.63 4.47
C ALA A 204 -17.82 -7.74 4.88
N LEU A 205 -16.51 -7.46 4.88
CA LEU A 205 -15.48 -8.41 5.29
C LEU A 205 -15.64 -8.80 6.77
N TYR A 206 -15.80 -7.84 7.67
CA TYR A 206 -15.97 -8.11 9.10
C TYR A 206 -17.22 -8.93 9.37
N VAL A 207 -18.38 -8.47 8.87
CA VAL A 207 -19.66 -9.16 9.10
C VAL A 207 -19.67 -10.56 8.48
N SER A 208 -19.00 -10.79 7.35
CA SER A 208 -18.89 -12.12 6.76
C SER A 208 -18.26 -13.16 7.70
N ARG A 209 -17.35 -12.74 8.59
CA ARG A 209 -16.67 -13.60 9.56
C ARG A 209 -17.52 -13.89 10.81
N ILE A 210 -18.41 -12.98 11.18
CA ILE A 210 -19.20 -13.08 12.42
C ILE A 210 -20.65 -13.50 12.20
N ILE A 211 -21.21 -13.36 11.01
CA ILE A 211 -22.65 -13.56 10.73
C ILE A 211 -23.15 -14.97 11.10
N SER A 212 -22.29 -15.97 11.04
CA SER A 212 -22.63 -17.35 11.41
C SER A 212 -22.51 -17.64 12.92
N ARG A 213 -21.96 -16.71 13.72
CA ARG A 213 -21.75 -16.88 15.17
C ARG A 213 -22.94 -16.30 15.93
N PRO A 214 -23.71 -17.09 16.69
CA PRO A 214 -24.93 -16.62 17.37
C PRO A 214 -24.67 -15.47 18.34
N GLU A 215 -23.57 -15.53 19.08
CA GLU A 215 -23.13 -14.56 20.08
C GLU A 215 -22.77 -13.18 19.52
N TRP A 216 -22.58 -13.08 18.20
CA TRP A 216 -22.17 -11.85 17.53
C TRP A 216 -23.30 -11.14 16.78
N ARG A 217 -24.52 -11.72 16.77
CA ARG A 217 -25.67 -11.22 15.97
C ARG A 217 -26.20 -9.85 16.40
N GLU A 218 -25.98 -9.44 17.62
CA GLU A 218 -26.49 -8.18 18.17
C GLU A 218 -25.51 -7.01 18.08
N GLN A 219 -24.43 -7.13 17.28
CA GLN A 219 -23.47 -6.06 17.17
C GLN A 219 -24.05 -4.83 16.49
N ALA A 220 -23.67 -3.64 17.02
CA ALA A 220 -24.17 -2.35 16.54
C ALA A 220 -23.84 -2.09 15.06
N CYS A 221 -22.72 -2.63 14.54
CA CYS A 221 -22.29 -2.44 13.17
C CYS A 221 -23.26 -3.00 12.11
N PHE A 222 -24.17 -3.91 12.46
CA PHE A 222 -25.23 -4.34 11.53
C PHE A 222 -26.14 -3.20 11.08
N ARG A 223 -26.25 -2.13 11.87
CA ARG A 223 -27.00 -0.92 11.52
C ARG A 223 -26.31 -0.08 10.45
N ASP A 224 -25.07 -0.40 10.09
CA ASP A 224 -24.30 0.30 9.06
C ASP A 224 -24.64 -0.14 7.63
N PHE A 225 -25.38 -1.24 7.45
CA PHE A 225 -25.94 -1.61 6.16
C PHE A 225 -27.05 -0.63 5.79
N LYS A 226 -26.80 0.26 4.82
CA LYS A 226 -27.74 1.30 4.38
C LYS A 226 -28.30 1.07 3.00
N SER A 227 -27.58 0.38 2.15
CA SER A 227 -27.96 0.11 0.76
C SER A 227 -27.93 -1.38 0.44
N SER A 228 -28.75 -1.79 -0.52
CA SER A 228 -28.72 -3.17 -1.03
C SER A 228 -27.33 -3.55 -1.60
N THR A 229 -26.56 -2.59 -2.11
CA THR A 229 -25.18 -2.84 -2.54
C THR A 229 -24.29 -3.26 -1.37
N ASP A 230 -24.53 -2.79 -0.15
CA ASP A 230 -23.75 -3.21 1.03
C ASP A 230 -24.01 -4.70 1.32
N VAL A 231 -25.26 -5.16 1.16
CA VAL A 231 -25.61 -6.57 1.33
C VAL A 231 -25.05 -7.43 0.17
N LEU A 232 -25.00 -6.88 -1.04
CA LEU A 232 -24.34 -7.54 -2.17
C LEU A 232 -22.85 -7.75 -1.91
N ARG A 233 -22.16 -6.76 -1.32
CA ARG A 233 -20.77 -6.88 -0.86
C ARG A 233 -20.60 -7.95 0.22
N LEU A 234 -21.52 -8.01 1.17
CA LEU A 234 -21.51 -9.06 2.20
C LEU A 234 -21.64 -10.44 1.58
N ALA A 235 -22.56 -10.62 0.65
CA ALA A 235 -22.73 -11.91 -0.06
C ALA A 235 -21.46 -12.28 -0.87
N ALA A 236 -20.78 -11.29 -1.46
CA ALA A 236 -19.49 -11.48 -2.12
C ALA A 236 -18.41 -11.91 -1.10
N ALA A 237 -18.27 -11.22 0.02
CA ALA A 237 -17.34 -11.57 1.10
C ALA A 237 -17.59 -13.01 1.63
N MET A 238 -18.84 -13.36 1.88
CA MET A 238 -19.22 -14.71 2.31
C MET A 238 -18.92 -15.81 1.27
N SER A 239 -18.65 -15.40 0.05
CA SER A 239 -18.30 -16.30 -1.09
C SER A 239 -16.80 -16.20 -1.45
N ASP A 240 -15.97 -15.58 -0.62
CA ASP A 240 -14.55 -15.32 -0.86
C ASP A 240 -14.28 -14.62 -2.21
N GLN A 241 -15.17 -13.68 -2.56
CA GLN A 241 -15.08 -12.87 -3.78
C GLN A 241 -14.73 -11.41 -3.46
N ASP A 242 -14.30 -10.67 -4.49
CA ASP A 242 -13.94 -9.26 -4.38
C ASP A 242 -15.12 -8.39 -3.89
N VAL A 243 -14.98 -7.84 -2.70
CA VAL A 243 -15.97 -6.96 -2.06
C VAL A 243 -16.07 -5.59 -2.71
N SER A 244 -15.11 -5.19 -3.54
CA SER A 244 -15.17 -3.95 -4.30
C SER A 244 -16.22 -3.99 -5.41
N LEU A 245 -16.64 -5.18 -5.80
CA LEU A 245 -17.54 -5.46 -6.92
C LEU A 245 -16.98 -4.98 -8.28
N SER A 246 -15.67 -4.83 -8.38
CA SER A 246 -15.01 -4.47 -9.65
C SER A 246 -15.10 -5.60 -10.69
N LYS A 247 -15.16 -6.83 -10.21
CA LYS A 247 -15.46 -8.03 -10.98
C LYS A 247 -16.80 -8.60 -10.52
N ALA A 248 -17.59 -9.14 -11.45
CA ALA A 248 -18.88 -9.75 -11.11
C ALA A 248 -18.67 -10.97 -10.19
N PRO A 249 -19.19 -10.98 -8.96
CA PRO A 249 -18.96 -12.04 -8.00
C PRO A 249 -19.63 -13.34 -8.40
N LYS A 250 -19.00 -14.47 -8.04
CA LYS A 250 -19.58 -15.80 -8.13
C LYS A 250 -20.03 -16.23 -6.73
N PHE A 251 -21.35 -16.25 -6.49
CA PHE A 251 -21.89 -16.59 -5.18
C PHE A 251 -21.91 -18.10 -4.95
N ARG A 252 -21.48 -18.49 -3.72
CA ARG A 252 -21.64 -19.86 -3.25
C ARG A 252 -23.10 -20.19 -2.90
N ASN A 253 -23.40 -21.44 -2.61
CA ASN A 253 -24.68 -21.81 -2.03
C ASN A 253 -24.72 -21.41 -0.54
N PHE A 254 -25.72 -20.60 -0.16
CA PHE A 254 -25.91 -20.18 1.22
C PHE A 254 -26.78 -21.18 1.99
N LYS A 255 -26.45 -21.41 3.28
CA LYS A 255 -27.29 -22.17 4.19
C LYS A 255 -28.61 -21.44 4.46
N ARG A 256 -29.67 -22.17 4.88
CA ARG A 256 -30.99 -21.57 5.12
C ARG A 256 -30.96 -20.39 6.10
N GLY A 257 -30.15 -20.48 7.16
CA GLY A 257 -29.98 -19.39 8.13
C GLY A 257 -29.31 -18.17 7.51
N GLU A 258 -28.26 -18.36 6.70
CA GLU A 258 -27.54 -17.28 6.01
C GLU A 258 -28.46 -16.59 4.99
N ARG A 259 -29.26 -17.34 4.22
CA ARG A 259 -30.24 -16.76 3.28
C ARG A 259 -31.23 -15.85 3.99
N ARG A 260 -31.77 -16.30 5.13
CA ARG A 260 -32.69 -15.49 5.92
C ARG A 260 -32.03 -14.22 6.46
N GLN A 261 -30.79 -14.29 6.95
CA GLN A 261 -30.05 -13.13 7.45
C GLN A 261 -29.76 -12.12 6.34
N LEU A 262 -29.36 -12.57 5.15
CA LEU A 262 -29.14 -11.68 4.01
C LEU A 262 -30.42 -10.99 3.54
N LEU A 263 -31.56 -11.68 3.51
CA LEU A 263 -32.85 -11.09 3.18
C LEU A 263 -33.31 -10.12 4.29
N GLU A 264 -33.13 -10.45 5.56
CA GLU A 264 -33.44 -9.57 6.69
C GLU A 264 -32.63 -8.26 6.61
N LEU A 265 -31.34 -8.33 6.25
CA LEU A 265 -30.54 -7.13 6.01
C LEU A 265 -31.05 -6.33 4.79
N LEU A 266 -31.43 -6.99 3.71
CA LEU A 266 -31.99 -6.33 2.52
C LEU A 266 -33.26 -5.57 2.85
N GLU A 267 -34.15 -6.14 3.68
CA GLU A 267 -35.44 -5.53 4.05
C GLU A 267 -35.25 -4.15 4.70
N HIS A 268 -34.15 -3.94 5.42
CA HIS A 268 -33.82 -2.71 6.11
C HIS A 268 -32.96 -1.71 5.31
N THR A 269 -32.69 -2.01 4.02
CA THR A 269 -31.83 -1.17 3.17
C THR A 269 -32.61 -0.45 2.05
N ASP A 270 -32.01 0.65 1.53
CA ASP A 270 -32.47 1.22 0.25
C ASP A 270 -32.17 0.23 -0.88
N LYS A 271 -33.23 -0.27 -1.51
CA LYS A 271 -33.16 -1.32 -2.52
C LYS A 271 -32.89 -0.78 -3.92
N ASN A 272 -33.56 0.31 -4.30
CA ASN A 272 -33.71 0.72 -5.69
C ASN A 272 -32.39 1.00 -6.40
N GLU A 273 -31.51 1.79 -5.79
CA GLU A 273 -30.24 2.17 -6.41
C GLU A 273 -29.32 0.98 -6.64
N GLY A 274 -29.17 0.11 -5.65
CA GLY A 274 -28.27 -1.06 -5.77
C GLY A 274 -28.78 -2.05 -6.81
N PHE A 275 -30.07 -2.36 -6.81
CA PHE A 275 -30.66 -3.25 -7.79
C PHE A 275 -30.63 -2.70 -9.21
N ALA A 276 -30.74 -1.38 -9.37
CA ALA A 276 -30.59 -0.73 -10.67
C ALA A 276 -29.13 -0.68 -11.15
N LEU A 277 -28.17 -0.53 -10.21
CA LEU A 277 -26.75 -0.45 -10.53
C LEU A 277 -26.14 -1.80 -10.85
N HIS A 278 -26.57 -2.86 -10.16
CA HIS A 278 -26.05 -4.22 -10.24
C HIS A 278 -27.12 -5.28 -10.58
N PRO A 279 -27.92 -5.09 -11.65
CA PRO A 279 -29.07 -5.96 -11.91
C PRO A 279 -28.68 -7.42 -12.14
N GLU A 280 -27.57 -7.67 -12.85
CA GLU A 280 -27.15 -9.04 -13.16
C GLU A 280 -26.55 -9.75 -11.94
N GLU A 281 -25.83 -9.02 -11.07
CA GLU A 281 -25.31 -9.55 -9.82
C GLU A 281 -26.48 -9.91 -8.87
N PHE A 282 -27.50 -9.06 -8.78
CA PHE A 282 -28.70 -9.36 -7.99
C PHE A 282 -29.53 -10.49 -8.56
N LYS A 283 -29.63 -10.66 -9.88
CA LYS A 283 -30.27 -11.85 -10.47
C LYS A 283 -29.56 -13.12 -9.99
N ARG A 284 -28.22 -13.17 -10.09
CA ARG A 284 -27.40 -14.32 -9.63
C ARG A 284 -27.51 -14.54 -8.12
N LEU A 285 -27.51 -13.45 -7.33
CA LEU A 285 -27.70 -13.53 -5.88
C LEU A 285 -29.11 -14.09 -5.57
N GLY A 286 -30.15 -13.64 -6.26
CA GLY A 286 -31.52 -14.13 -6.11
C GLY A 286 -31.65 -15.63 -6.39
N GLU A 287 -30.88 -16.18 -7.33
CA GLU A 287 -30.81 -17.63 -7.57
C GLU A 287 -30.21 -18.41 -6.38
N ARG A 288 -29.39 -17.77 -5.53
CA ARG A 288 -28.79 -18.38 -4.33
C ARG A 288 -29.58 -18.13 -3.06
N LEU A 289 -30.31 -17.03 -2.99
CA LEU A 289 -31.13 -16.68 -1.82
C LEU A 289 -32.51 -17.34 -1.83
N HIS A 290 -33.05 -17.69 -3.01
CA HIS A 290 -34.40 -18.20 -3.18
C HIS A 290 -35.47 -17.31 -2.52
N PRO A 291 -35.58 -16.02 -2.89
CA PRO A 291 -36.49 -15.07 -2.21
C PRO A 291 -37.96 -15.49 -2.26
N GLY A 292 -38.36 -16.33 -3.21
CA GLY A 292 -39.69 -16.91 -3.27
C GLY A 292 -40.07 -17.79 -2.09
N ASP A 293 -39.09 -18.49 -1.49
CA ASP A 293 -39.30 -19.33 -0.31
C ASP A 293 -39.63 -18.51 0.94
N TYR A 294 -39.35 -17.20 0.91
CA TYR A 294 -39.50 -16.26 2.03
C TYR A 294 -40.45 -15.10 1.69
N SER A 295 -41.19 -15.16 0.58
CA SER A 295 -42.07 -14.09 0.09
C SER A 295 -43.16 -13.65 1.08
N TYR A 296 -43.53 -14.50 2.03
CA TYR A 296 -44.49 -14.21 3.09
C TYR A 296 -43.88 -13.40 4.25
N ILE A 297 -42.54 -13.40 4.40
CA ILE A 297 -41.81 -12.62 5.42
C ILE A 297 -41.24 -11.35 4.79
N PHE A 298 -40.50 -11.50 3.66
CA PHE A 298 -39.78 -10.42 2.98
C PHE A 298 -40.45 -10.12 1.62
N LYS A 299 -41.62 -9.52 1.69
CA LYS A 299 -42.45 -9.29 0.50
C LYS A 299 -41.81 -8.30 -0.47
N GLU A 300 -41.27 -7.19 0.04
CA GLU A 300 -40.63 -6.16 -0.79
C GLU A 300 -39.38 -6.70 -1.50
N ASP A 301 -38.58 -7.51 -0.81
CA ASP A 301 -37.42 -8.16 -1.42
C ASP A 301 -37.86 -9.08 -2.57
N TYR A 302 -38.88 -9.90 -2.36
CA TYR A 302 -39.40 -10.77 -3.42
C TYR A 302 -39.89 -9.95 -4.64
N GLU A 303 -40.60 -8.87 -4.40
CA GLU A 303 -41.12 -8.00 -5.46
C GLU A 303 -39.97 -7.37 -6.29
N ILE A 304 -38.92 -6.85 -5.65
CA ILE A 304 -37.81 -6.23 -6.38
C ILE A 304 -36.98 -7.26 -7.14
N PHE A 305 -36.72 -8.44 -6.57
CA PHE A 305 -36.08 -9.54 -7.29
C PHE A 305 -36.90 -9.98 -8.50
N THR A 306 -38.22 -10.00 -8.39
CA THR A 306 -39.14 -10.31 -9.49
C THR A 306 -39.09 -9.24 -10.59
N LYS A 307 -39.07 -7.95 -10.22
CA LYS A 307 -38.94 -6.84 -11.18
C LYS A 307 -37.66 -6.97 -12.02
N ILE A 308 -36.48 -7.16 -11.38
CA ILE A 308 -35.22 -7.27 -12.13
C ILE A 308 -35.17 -8.54 -12.99
N ARG A 309 -35.73 -9.68 -12.51
CA ARG A 309 -35.84 -10.91 -13.30
C ARG A 309 -36.65 -10.69 -14.56
N ASN A 310 -37.71 -9.93 -14.48
CA ASN A 310 -38.59 -9.60 -15.59
C ASN A 310 -38.08 -8.44 -16.46
N GLY A 311 -36.88 -7.91 -16.18
CA GLY A 311 -36.27 -6.81 -16.94
C GLY A 311 -36.97 -5.46 -16.76
N VAL A 312 -37.74 -5.27 -15.69
CA VAL A 312 -38.41 -4.00 -15.41
C VAL A 312 -37.37 -2.96 -14.99
N LYS A 313 -37.34 -1.82 -15.69
CA LYS A 313 -36.43 -0.72 -15.39
C LYS A 313 -36.85 -0.03 -14.09
N ILE A 314 -35.90 0.12 -13.17
CA ILE A 314 -36.09 0.85 -11.92
C ILE A 314 -35.63 2.29 -12.13
N GLU A 315 -36.50 3.26 -11.88
CA GLU A 315 -36.14 4.70 -11.90
C GLU A 315 -35.38 5.04 -10.61
N THR A 316 -34.27 5.74 -10.76
CA THR A 316 -33.37 6.08 -9.66
C THR A 316 -32.83 7.50 -9.79
N TYR A 317 -32.24 8.00 -8.71
CA TYR A 317 -31.46 9.24 -8.75
C TYR A 317 -30.40 9.24 -9.86
N ASN A 318 -29.68 8.11 -10.04
CA ASN A 318 -28.65 7.98 -11.07
C ASN A 318 -29.22 8.01 -12.49
N SER A 319 -30.41 7.44 -12.72
CA SER A 319 -31.05 7.52 -14.04
C SER A 319 -31.42 8.97 -14.41
N LYS A 320 -31.88 9.75 -13.43
CA LYS A 320 -32.15 11.19 -13.62
C LYS A 320 -30.86 12.00 -13.79
N LEU A 321 -29.82 11.68 -13.03
CA LEU A 321 -28.52 12.30 -13.18
C LEU A 321 -27.95 12.09 -14.59
N GLN A 322 -28.00 10.87 -15.12
CA GLN A 322 -27.57 10.57 -16.48
C GLN A 322 -28.38 11.32 -17.55
N GLU A 323 -29.66 11.55 -17.30
CA GLU A 323 -30.50 12.36 -18.18
C GLU A 323 -30.00 13.82 -18.20
N LEU A 324 -29.74 14.43 -17.03
CA LEU A 324 -29.25 15.79 -16.88
C LEU A 324 -27.81 15.98 -17.43
N MET A 325 -27.03 14.92 -17.52
CA MET A 325 -25.67 14.95 -18.10
C MET A 325 -25.65 14.86 -19.64
N LYS A 326 -26.79 14.61 -20.30
CA LYS A 326 -26.86 14.62 -21.76
C LYS A 326 -26.72 16.05 -22.29
N LYS A 327 -25.96 16.21 -23.39
CA LYS A 327 -25.76 17.51 -24.04
C LYS A 327 -27.02 17.97 -24.78
N PRO A 328 -27.41 19.27 -24.75
CA PRO A 328 -26.69 20.33 -24.02
C PRO A 328 -26.96 20.26 -22.50
N VAL A 329 -25.89 20.41 -21.71
CA VAL A 329 -25.98 20.31 -20.24
C VAL A 329 -26.44 21.64 -19.65
N ASN A 330 -27.49 21.59 -18.82
CA ASN A 330 -27.85 22.72 -17.98
C ASN A 330 -27.15 22.59 -16.61
N ALA A 331 -26.03 23.33 -16.42
CA ALA A 331 -25.24 23.28 -15.22
C ALA A 331 -25.99 23.66 -13.94
N GLU A 332 -26.98 24.51 -14.04
CA GLU A 332 -27.84 24.94 -12.92
C GLU A 332 -28.76 23.80 -12.44
N LEU A 333 -29.46 23.15 -13.36
CA LEU A 333 -30.36 22.03 -13.04
C LEU A 333 -29.50 20.82 -12.58
N LEU A 334 -28.38 20.58 -13.22
CA LEU A 334 -27.45 19.51 -12.85
C LEU A 334 -26.93 19.71 -11.41
N SER A 335 -26.41 20.91 -11.09
CA SER A 335 -25.88 21.19 -9.76
C SER A 335 -26.97 21.15 -8.67
N ALA A 336 -28.18 21.62 -8.98
CA ALA A 336 -29.33 21.53 -8.06
C ALA A 336 -29.67 20.05 -7.75
N HIS A 337 -29.66 19.17 -8.76
CA HIS A 337 -29.90 17.74 -8.56
C HIS A 337 -28.74 17.08 -7.77
N LEU A 338 -27.50 17.47 -8.07
CA LEU A 338 -26.30 16.95 -7.39
C LEU A 338 -26.26 17.30 -5.89
N MET A 339 -26.83 18.44 -5.46
CA MET A 339 -26.94 18.81 -4.03
C MET A 339 -27.69 17.77 -3.20
N MET A 340 -28.62 17.02 -3.80
CA MET A 340 -29.37 15.97 -3.09
C MET A 340 -28.46 14.82 -2.60
N ARG A 341 -27.31 14.61 -3.25
CA ARG A 341 -26.29 13.60 -2.88
C ARG A 341 -24.89 14.21 -2.94
N PRO A 342 -24.41 14.82 -1.85
CA PRO A 342 -23.14 15.55 -1.82
C PRO A 342 -21.93 14.76 -2.34
N GLY A 343 -21.84 13.46 -2.02
CA GLY A 343 -20.78 12.58 -2.54
C GLY A 343 -20.83 12.41 -4.07
N MET A 344 -22.02 12.44 -4.68
CA MET A 344 -22.16 12.44 -6.14
C MET A 344 -21.83 13.80 -6.73
N PHE A 345 -22.11 14.87 -6.02
CA PHE A 345 -21.67 16.20 -6.44
C PHE A 345 -20.16 16.29 -6.50
N ALA A 346 -19.46 15.82 -5.46
CA ALA A 346 -18.01 15.76 -5.43
C ALA A 346 -17.43 15.06 -6.67
N ARG A 347 -17.95 13.89 -7.01
CA ARG A 347 -17.49 13.11 -8.18
C ARG A 347 -17.76 13.79 -9.53
N ASN A 348 -18.76 14.65 -9.60
CA ASN A 348 -19.19 15.31 -10.82
C ASN A 348 -18.90 16.82 -10.84
N LEU A 349 -18.17 17.35 -9.86
CA LEU A 349 -17.89 18.78 -9.75
C LEU A 349 -17.13 19.32 -10.97
N ASP A 350 -16.07 18.63 -11.39
CA ASP A 350 -15.30 19.01 -12.61
C ASP A 350 -16.21 19.01 -13.84
N PHE A 351 -17.05 17.99 -14.00
CA PHE A 351 -18.00 17.93 -15.12
C PHE A 351 -18.98 19.10 -15.08
N ALA A 352 -19.54 19.42 -13.91
CA ALA A 352 -20.48 20.54 -13.76
C ALA A 352 -19.80 21.88 -14.10
N LEU A 353 -18.58 22.12 -13.60
CA LEU A 353 -17.82 23.35 -13.86
C LEU A 353 -17.47 23.51 -15.34
N ARG A 354 -17.05 22.45 -16.03
CA ARG A 354 -16.73 22.49 -17.46
C ARG A 354 -17.92 22.77 -18.38
N ASN A 355 -19.12 22.49 -17.92
CA ASN A 355 -20.36 22.73 -18.69
C ASN A 355 -21.05 24.05 -18.33
N CYS A 356 -20.39 24.91 -17.54
CA CYS A 356 -20.87 26.28 -17.31
C CYS A 356 -20.57 27.15 -18.51
N SER A 357 -21.54 28.01 -18.88
CA SER A 357 -21.44 28.90 -20.03
C SER A 357 -20.66 30.18 -19.72
N ASN A 358 -20.52 30.54 -18.45
CA ASN A 358 -19.86 31.76 -17.99
C ASN A 358 -19.38 31.63 -16.53
N GLU A 359 -18.60 32.59 -16.09
CA GLU A 359 -18.00 32.62 -14.74
C GLU A 359 -19.07 32.68 -13.63
N GLN A 360 -20.14 33.43 -13.84
CA GLN A 360 -21.24 33.52 -12.85
C GLN A 360 -21.91 32.16 -12.60
N GLN A 361 -22.07 31.34 -13.62
CA GLN A 361 -22.59 29.99 -13.45
C GLN A 361 -21.59 29.11 -12.71
N MET A 362 -20.29 29.26 -12.98
CA MET A 362 -19.24 28.53 -12.24
C MET A 362 -19.28 28.90 -10.76
N GLU A 363 -19.44 30.19 -10.44
CA GLU A 363 -19.59 30.66 -9.06
C GLU A 363 -20.83 30.06 -8.37
N ASN A 364 -21.97 30.03 -9.05
CA ASN A 364 -23.18 29.44 -8.53
C ASN A 364 -23.02 27.93 -8.26
N VAL A 365 -22.41 27.20 -9.18
CA VAL A 365 -22.12 25.77 -9.01
C VAL A 365 -21.17 25.54 -7.82
N LEU A 366 -20.10 26.34 -7.71
CA LEU A 366 -19.16 26.25 -6.61
C LEU A 366 -19.81 26.60 -5.26
N PHE A 367 -20.61 27.65 -5.22
CA PHE A 367 -21.35 28.04 -4.01
C PHE A 367 -22.26 26.90 -3.53
N ARG A 368 -23.05 26.30 -4.43
CA ARG A 368 -23.88 25.13 -4.11
C ARG A 368 -23.05 23.96 -3.59
N PHE A 369 -21.90 23.69 -4.24
CA PHE A 369 -21.03 22.62 -3.80
C PHE A 369 -20.49 22.88 -2.39
N ILE A 370 -19.95 24.08 -2.13
CA ILE A 370 -19.39 24.45 -0.83
C ILE A 370 -20.45 24.36 0.28
N SER A 371 -21.72 24.70 -0.01
CA SER A 371 -22.80 24.62 0.98
C SER A 371 -23.07 23.20 1.48
N VAL A 372 -22.70 22.17 0.71
CA VAL A 372 -22.90 20.75 1.07
C VAL A 372 -21.61 20.03 1.45
N CYS A 373 -20.45 20.70 1.40
CA CYS A 373 -19.13 20.08 1.67
C CYS A 373 -19.05 19.39 3.03
N LYS A 374 -19.67 19.95 4.07
CA LYS A 374 -19.66 19.37 5.44
C LYS A 374 -20.32 17.98 5.52
N SER A 375 -21.15 17.63 4.54
CA SER A 375 -21.79 16.32 4.44
C SER A 375 -21.01 15.34 3.55
N ILE A 376 -19.83 15.74 3.05
CA ILE A 376 -18.98 14.92 2.21
C ILE A 376 -17.90 14.32 3.09
N GLU A 377 -17.64 13.04 2.85
CA GLU A 377 -16.53 12.32 3.51
C GLU A 377 -15.20 13.09 3.34
N PRO A 378 -14.47 13.40 4.43
CA PRO A 378 -13.23 14.20 4.37
C PRO A 378 -12.21 13.69 3.35
N ARG A 379 -12.08 12.37 3.20
CA ARG A 379 -11.19 11.75 2.21
C ARG A 379 -11.53 12.16 0.76
N VAL A 380 -12.84 12.26 0.45
CA VAL A 380 -13.28 12.69 -0.89
C VAL A 380 -12.91 14.15 -1.14
N LEU A 381 -12.94 14.98 -0.11
CA LEU A 381 -12.47 16.37 -0.20
C LEU A 381 -10.96 16.44 -0.47
N VAL A 382 -10.15 15.58 0.18
CA VAL A 382 -8.72 15.44 -0.13
C VAL A 382 -8.50 15.08 -1.59
N GLN A 383 -9.23 14.09 -2.10
CA GLN A 383 -9.15 13.69 -3.52
C GLN A 383 -9.49 14.85 -4.47
N LEU A 384 -10.49 15.64 -4.14
CA LEU A 384 -10.86 16.81 -4.94
C LEU A 384 -9.79 17.91 -4.90
N ILE A 385 -9.22 18.20 -3.74
CA ILE A 385 -8.12 19.17 -3.62
C ILE A 385 -6.95 18.73 -4.50
N ASN A 386 -6.54 17.46 -4.39
CA ASN A 386 -5.48 16.88 -5.20
C ASN A 386 -5.82 16.92 -6.70
N HIS A 387 -7.09 16.60 -7.06
CA HIS A 387 -7.56 16.68 -8.43
C HIS A 387 -7.42 18.11 -9.01
N PHE A 388 -7.93 19.13 -8.33
CA PHE A 388 -7.89 20.49 -8.84
C PHE A 388 -6.49 21.11 -8.81
N ARG A 389 -5.62 20.73 -7.85
CA ARG A 389 -4.19 21.13 -7.85
C ARG A 389 -3.42 20.57 -9.06
N ASN A 390 -3.83 19.42 -9.59
CA ASN A 390 -3.18 18.71 -10.69
C ASN A 390 -4.01 18.69 -11.97
N ARG A 391 -5.14 19.42 -12.00
CA ARG A 391 -6.16 19.36 -13.04
C ARG A 391 -5.63 19.64 -14.44
N ASN A 392 -4.72 20.58 -14.54
CA ASN A 392 -4.15 21.06 -15.82
C ASN A 392 -2.73 20.50 -16.07
N ASN A 393 -2.26 19.51 -15.32
CA ASN A 393 -0.99 18.86 -15.62
C ASN A 393 -1.06 18.22 -17.00
N PRO A 394 -0.02 18.37 -17.83
CA PRO A 394 -0.03 17.88 -19.21
C PRO A 394 -0.05 16.35 -19.27
N VAL A 395 0.54 15.69 -18.28
CA VAL A 395 0.57 14.23 -18.19
C VAL A 395 -0.49 13.76 -17.17
N HIS A 396 -1.38 12.92 -17.61
CA HIS A 396 -2.35 12.24 -16.76
C HIS A 396 -2.22 10.74 -16.93
N LEU A 397 -2.35 10.03 -15.81
CA LEU A 397 -2.45 8.58 -15.83
C LEU A 397 -3.93 8.23 -15.68
N ALA A 398 -4.54 7.73 -16.75
CA ALA A 398 -5.85 7.12 -16.62
C ALA A 398 -5.69 5.82 -15.84
N SER A 399 -6.27 5.76 -14.63
CA SER A 399 -6.36 4.49 -13.92
C SER A 399 -7.31 3.58 -14.70
N GLY A 400 -6.81 2.45 -15.18
CA GLY A 400 -7.65 1.30 -15.46
C GLY A 400 -8.37 0.91 -14.16
N LYS A 401 -9.43 0.11 -14.26
CA LYS A 401 -10.33 -0.30 -13.17
C LYS A 401 -9.65 -0.50 -11.81
N ALA A 402 -10.39 -0.28 -10.74
CA ALA A 402 -10.05 -0.04 -9.34
C ALA A 402 -9.00 -0.92 -8.61
N ASN A 403 -8.38 -1.90 -9.21
CA ASN A 403 -7.48 -2.86 -8.54
C ASN A 403 -6.08 -2.93 -9.18
N GLY A 404 -5.40 -1.80 -9.34
CA GLY A 404 -4.02 -1.81 -9.83
C GLY A 404 -3.87 -2.13 -11.32
N ALA A 405 -4.96 -2.09 -12.09
CA ALA A 405 -4.88 -2.25 -13.53
C ALA A 405 -4.04 -1.14 -14.16
N ALA A 406 -3.26 -1.53 -15.17
CA ALA A 406 -2.32 -0.70 -15.89
C ALA A 406 -2.81 0.74 -16.12
N SER A 407 -2.04 1.69 -15.64
CA SER A 407 -2.27 3.12 -15.90
C SER A 407 -1.73 3.44 -17.27
N LYS A 408 -2.58 3.91 -18.18
CA LYS A 408 -2.13 4.43 -19.46
C LYS A 408 -1.82 5.92 -19.30
N ALA A 409 -0.61 6.33 -19.62
CA ALA A 409 -0.32 7.75 -19.79
C ALA A 409 -1.12 8.23 -21.00
N LEU A 410 -2.08 9.10 -20.76
CA LEU A 410 -2.90 9.71 -21.81
C LEU A 410 -2.66 11.22 -21.78
N GLU A 411 -2.46 11.80 -22.96
CA GLU A 411 -2.75 13.20 -23.12
C GLU A 411 -4.24 13.40 -22.82
N ARG A 412 -4.55 14.31 -21.92
CA ARG A 412 -5.92 14.52 -21.47
C ARG A 412 -6.67 15.27 -22.56
N ASP A 413 -7.60 14.63 -23.21
CA ASP A 413 -8.55 15.24 -24.17
C ASP A 413 -9.72 15.89 -23.42
N ILE A 414 -9.41 16.63 -22.36
CA ILE A 414 -10.42 17.37 -21.58
C ILE A 414 -10.00 18.84 -21.57
N GLU A 415 -10.91 19.70 -22.03
CA GLU A 415 -10.72 21.14 -22.07
C GLU A 415 -10.21 21.67 -20.70
N PRO A 416 -9.10 22.43 -20.68
CA PRO A 416 -8.53 22.93 -19.44
C PRO A 416 -9.49 23.94 -18.78
N LEU A 417 -9.55 23.91 -17.44
CA LEU A 417 -10.11 25.02 -16.66
C LEU A 417 -9.01 26.06 -16.42
N SER A 418 -9.39 27.34 -16.24
CA SER A 418 -8.39 28.35 -15.91
C SER A 418 -7.67 27.98 -14.60
N GLU A 419 -6.38 28.30 -14.52
CA GLU A 419 -5.59 28.02 -13.32
C GLU A 419 -6.18 28.70 -12.07
N ASP A 420 -6.73 29.90 -12.23
CA ASP A 420 -7.33 30.67 -11.13
C ASP A 420 -8.58 29.98 -10.58
N ILE A 421 -9.41 29.41 -11.45
CA ILE A 421 -10.56 28.61 -11.02
C ILE A 421 -10.07 27.35 -10.31
N CYS A 422 -9.10 26.63 -10.84
CA CYS A 422 -8.58 25.43 -10.19
C CYS A 422 -7.99 25.73 -8.81
N LYS A 423 -7.19 26.79 -8.68
CA LYS A 423 -6.63 27.26 -7.41
C LYS A 423 -7.73 27.67 -6.42
N ARG A 424 -8.75 28.40 -6.89
CA ARG A 424 -9.88 28.83 -6.07
C ARG A 424 -10.68 27.64 -5.54
N VAL A 425 -11.07 26.72 -6.41
CA VAL A 425 -11.80 25.50 -6.03
C VAL A 425 -11.01 24.69 -5.00
N ALA A 426 -9.72 24.44 -5.26
CA ALA A 426 -8.86 23.70 -4.34
C ALA A 426 -8.75 24.41 -2.97
N ARG A 427 -8.57 25.73 -2.95
CA ARG A 427 -8.50 26.54 -1.72
C ARG A 427 -9.82 26.52 -0.93
N ASP A 428 -10.94 26.69 -1.61
CA ASP A 428 -12.23 26.78 -0.94
C ASP A 428 -12.62 25.42 -0.33
N ILE A 429 -12.33 24.31 -1.03
CA ILE A 429 -12.49 22.95 -0.49
C ILE A 429 -11.51 22.72 0.68
N PHE A 430 -10.27 23.16 0.57
CA PHE A 430 -9.28 23.07 1.65
C PHE A 430 -9.78 23.75 2.93
N ASN A 431 -10.36 24.95 2.80
CA ASN A 431 -10.92 25.69 3.94
C ASN A 431 -12.10 24.92 4.58
N GLN A 432 -12.94 24.28 3.77
CA GLN A 432 -14.05 23.46 4.31
C GLN A 432 -13.52 22.22 5.03
N LEU A 433 -12.56 21.51 4.42
CA LEU A 433 -11.93 20.35 5.04
C LEU A 433 -11.27 20.73 6.38
N TRP A 434 -10.54 21.84 6.41
CA TRP A 434 -9.95 22.37 7.63
C TRP A 434 -10.99 22.65 8.74
N GLN A 435 -12.14 23.24 8.39
CA GLN A 435 -13.23 23.46 9.33
C GLN A 435 -13.81 22.14 9.85
N VAL A 436 -14.00 21.15 8.97
CA VAL A 436 -14.56 19.84 9.34
C VAL A 436 -13.61 19.12 10.31
N LEU A 437 -12.31 19.08 10.00
CA LEU A 437 -11.32 18.37 10.81
C LEU A 437 -11.12 19.02 12.19
N ARG A 438 -11.34 20.33 12.34
CA ARG A 438 -11.20 21.04 13.62
C ARG A 438 -12.49 21.17 14.45
N ALA A 439 -13.64 21.00 13.84
CA ALA A 439 -14.93 21.16 14.53
C ALA A 439 -15.18 20.07 15.61
N GLU A 440 -14.43 19.00 15.59
CA GLU A 440 -14.60 17.83 16.46
C GLU A 440 -13.68 17.86 17.70
N ASP A 441 -12.77 18.84 17.82
CA ASP A 441 -11.84 18.91 18.95
C ASP A 441 -12.37 19.82 20.06
N THR A 442 -12.56 19.23 21.24
CA THR A 442 -12.88 19.96 22.48
C THR A 442 -11.65 20.54 23.16
N GLU A 443 -10.45 19.99 22.89
CA GLU A 443 -9.18 20.48 23.41
C GLU A 443 -8.11 20.58 22.31
N PRO A 444 -7.26 21.63 22.32
CA PRO A 444 -6.20 21.78 21.35
C PRO A 444 -5.11 20.73 21.59
N LYS A 445 -4.96 19.80 20.66
CA LYS A 445 -3.89 18.81 20.68
C LYS A 445 -2.65 19.36 19.99
N SER A 446 -1.49 18.99 20.53
CA SER A 446 -0.19 19.33 19.97
C SER A 446 0.41 18.13 19.24
N VAL A 447 1.07 18.40 18.11
CA VAL A 447 1.81 17.39 17.36
C VAL A 447 3.28 17.79 17.24
N TYR A 448 4.15 16.82 17.45
CA TYR A 448 5.56 16.92 17.11
C TYR A 448 5.84 16.05 15.89
N ILE A 449 6.53 16.61 14.91
CA ILE A 449 6.97 15.86 13.72
C ILE A 449 8.49 15.76 13.79
N ASP A 450 9.01 14.55 13.86
CA ASP A 450 10.43 14.29 13.77
C ASP A 450 10.97 14.84 12.43
N PRO A 451 11.96 15.75 12.45
CA PRO A 451 12.52 16.33 11.23
C PRO A 451 13.06 15.28 10.25
N ASP A 452 13.58 14.16 10.76
CA ASP A 452 14.15 13.09 9.95
C ASP A 452 13.10 12.35 9.10
N CYS A 453 11.82 12.44 9.47
CA CYS A 453 10.73 11.83 8.72
C CYS A 453 10.36 12.56 7.43
N HIS A 454 10.80 13.80 7.25
CA HIS A 454 10.51 14.61 6.05
C HIS A 454 9.03 14.62 5.63
N CYS A 455 8.09 14.67 6.57
CA CYS A 455 6.64 14.60 6.33
C CYS A 455 6.09 15.65 5.34
N ASN A 456 6.84 16.71 5.07
CA ASN A 456 6.54 17.70 4.03
C ASN A 456 6.78 17.17 2.60
N LYS A 457 7.59 16.12 2.44
CA LYS A 457 7.90 15.46 1.17
C LYS A 457 7.08 14.18 0.96
N LEU A 458 6.44 13.67 2.01
CA LEU A 458 5.58 12.50 1.95
C LEU A 458 4.15 12.93 1.61
N ILE A 459 3.64 12.43 0.50
CA ILE A 459 2.27 12.70 0.07
C ILE A 459 1.31 11.89 0.94
N PHE A 460 0.25 12.56 1.41
CA PHE A 460 -0.85 11.90 2.09
C PHE A 460 -1.61 11.04 1.07
N PRO A 461 -1.71 9.72 1.26
CA PRO A 461 -2.39 8.84 0.32
C PRO A 461 -3.89 9.11 0.35
N ASP A 462 -4.47 9.54 -0.75
CA ASP A 462 -5.91 9.74 -0.89
C ASP A 462 -6.68 8.43 -1.16
N ASN A 463 -5.94 7.37 -1.51
CA ASN A 463 -6.45 6.01 -1.63
C ASN A 463 -5.41 5.01 -1.07
N PRO A 464 -5.60 4.46 0.14
CA PRO A 464 -4.67 3.51 0.76
C PRO A 464 -4.42 2.24 -0.05
N ARG A 465 -5.39 1.81 -0.88
CA ARG A 465 -5.22 0.65 -1.79
C ARG A 465 -4.17 0.85 -2.87
N GLN A 466 -3.79 2.09 -3.13
CA GLN A 466 -2.76 2.43 -4.12
C GLN A 466 -1.36 2.47 -3.51
N VAL A 467 -1.26 2.26 -2.21
CA VAL A 467 0.02 2.20 -1.52
C VAL A 467 0.41 0.74 -1.40
N THR A 468 1.50 0.37 -2.06
CA THR A 468 2.04 -0.99 -1.95
C THR A 468 2.44 -1.29 -0.51
N SER A 469 2.16 -2.49 -0.04
CA SER A 469 2.65 -2.99 1.24
C SER A 469 4.18 -3.09 1.17
N ALA A 470 4.86 -2.09 1.67
CA ALA A 470 6.29 -2.00 1.71
C ALA A 470 6.75 -1.73 3.14
N VAL A 471 8.02 -1.97 3.41
CA VAL A 471 8.64 -1.57 4.70
C VAL A 471 8.46 -0.06 4.96
N ARG A 472 8.34 0.73 3.88
CA ARG A 472 7.99 2.15 3.88
C ARG A 472 6.98 2.39 2.78
N ALA A 473 5.72 2.15 3.07
CA ALA A 473 4.63 2.45 2.15
C ALA A 473 4.53 3.96 1.92
N ALA A 474 4.74 4.40 0.68
CA ALA A 474 4.68 5.80 0.31
C ALA A 474 3.81 6.00 -0.93
N ALA A 475 2.94 7.00 -0.89
CA ALA A 475 2.07 7.32 -2.03
C ALA A 475 2.86 7.87 -3.22
N CYS A 476 2.33 7.68 -4.42
CA CYS A 476 2.91 8.24 -5.65
C CYS A 476 3.22 9.74 -5.51
N GLY A 477 4.42 10.12 -5.93
CA GLY A 477 4.94 11.48 -5.78
C GLY A 477 5.65 11.77 -4.46
N SER A 478 5.58 10.87 -3.47
CA SER A 478 6.37 10.98 -2.23
C SER A 478 7.86 10.93 -2.52
N ARG A 479 8.64 11.68 -1.74
CA ARG A 479 10.09 11.80 -1.90
C ARG A 479 10.82 11.42 -0.62
N THR A 480 11.84 10.58 -0.76
CA THR A 480 12.76 10.20 0.29
C THR A 480 14.20 10.50 -0.13
N ASN A 481 15.09 10.77 0.81
CA ASN A 481 16.48 11.05 0.49
C ASN A 481 17.27 9.73 0.39
N LEU A 482 18.16 9.61 -0.58
CA LEU A 482 19.19 8.58 -0.59
C LEU A 482 20.23 8.87 0.49
N PRO A 483 20.73 7.87 1.21
CA PRO A 483 21.89 8.02 2.08
C PRO A 483 23.14 8.35 1.25
N ASP A 484 24.21 8.75 1.93
CA ASP A 484 25.50 8.94 1.28
C ASP A 484 26.00 7.64 0.64
N GLY A 485 26.78 7.76 -0.42
CA GLY A 485 27.30 6.66 -1.22
C GLY A 485 27.28 6.98 -2.73
N ASN A 486 28.19 6.38 -3.49
CA ASN A 486 28.34 6.67 -4.93
C ASN A 486 27.78 5.58 -5.83
N VAL A 487 27.66 4.36 -5.33
CA VAL A 487 27.12 3.22 -6.09
C VAL A 487 25.70 2.93 -5.61
N LEU A 488 24.78 2.90 -6.54
CA LEU A 488 23.41 2.47 -6.28
C LEU A 488 23.21 1.11 -6.92
N ARG A 489 22.72 0.16 -6.12
CA ARG A 489 22.28 -1.14 -6.57
C ARG A 489 20.77 -1.22 -6.54
N ALA A 490 20.13 -1.23 -7.71
CA ALA A 490 18.77 -1.66 -7.85
C ALA A 490 18.70 -3.19 -7.78
N PHE A 491 17.68 -3.75 -7.13
CA PHE A 491 17.46 -5.19 -7.08
C PHE A 491 16.00 -5.55 -7.27
N LEU A 492 15.77 -6.73 -7.81
CA LEU A 492 14.50 -7.41 -7.97
C LEU A 492 14.61 -8.82 -7.43
N TYR A 493 13.71 -9.22 -6.55
CA TYR A 493 13.56 -10.60 -6.08
C TYR A 493 12.15 -11.09 -6.38
N TRP A 494 12.03 -12.34 -6.79
CA TRP A 494 10.75 -13.00 -6.93
C TRP A 494 10.80 -14.48 -6.60
N LYS A 495 9.69 -15.01 -6.13
CA LYS A 495 9.44 -16.41 -5.91
C LYS A 495 8.03 -16.72 -6.39
N GLY A 496 7.91 -17.67 -7.27
CA GLY A 496 6.64 -18.11 -7.81
C GLY A 496 6.44 -19.59 -7.59
N ASN A 497 5.24 -20.06 -7.86
CA ASN A 497 4.93 -21.49 -7.92
C ASN A 497 5.43 -22.04 -9.26
N ASP A 498 6.74 -22.16 -9.40
CA ASP A 498 7.32 -22.84 -10.57
C ASP A 498 6.84 -24.29 -10.57
N GLY A 499 6.21 -24.70 -11.68
CA GLY A 499 5.88 -26.09 -11.89
C GLY A 499 7.15 -26.98 -11.94
N PRO A 500 7.00 -28.30 -12.06
CA PRO A 500 8.16 -29.20 -12.16
C PRO A 500 9.00 -28.96 -13.42
N ASP A 501 8.51 -28.17 -14.36
CA ASP A 501 9.17 -27.83 -15.62
C ASP A 501 9.87 -26.48 -15.50
N LEU A 502 11.18 -26.49 -15.29
CA LEU A 502 12.04 -25.30 -15.18
C LEU A 502 12.00 -24.39 -16.42
N TRP A 503 11.55 -24.89 -17.58
CA TRP A 503 11.45 -24.13 -18.82
C TRP A 503 10.24 -23.19 -18.86
N ASN A 504 9.23 -23.46 -18.02
CA ASN A 504 8.02 -22.67 -17.89
C ASN A 504 7.97 -21.89 -16.54
N GLY A 505 9.13 -21.58 -15.98
CA GLY A 505 9.22 -20.80 -14.72
C GLY A 505 8.76 -19.36 -14.89
N ILE A 506 8.45 -18.74 -13.76
CA ILE A 506 8.09 -17.31 -13.70
C ILE A 506 9.36 -16.48 -13.92
N ASP A 507 9.29 -15.60 -14.91
CA ASP A 507 10.39 -14.77 -15.40
C ASP A 507 10.07 -13.28 -15.23
N LEU A 508 10.79 -12.61 -14.30
CA LEU A 508 10.69 -11.17 -14.06
C LEU A 508 11.98 -10.47 -14.42
N ASP A 509 11.88 -9.45 -15.25
CA ASP A 509 12.98 -8.60 -15.70
C ASP A 509 13.13 -7.31 -14.89
N LEU A 510 14.31 -7.02 -14.38
CA LEU A 510 14.70 -5.71 -13.87
C LEU A 510 15.32 -4.86 -14.99
N SER A 511 14.86 -3.62 -15.15
CA SER A 511 15.48 -2.67 -16.05
C SER A 511 15.65 -1.30 -15.38
N VAL A 512 16.73 -0.60 -15.70
CA VAL A 512 16.95 0.79 -15.30
C VAL A 512 17.03 1.66 -16.53
N VAL A 513 16.16 2.67 -16.57
CA VAL A 513 16.11 3.68 -17.64
C VAL A 513 16.78 4.95 -17.13
N PHE A 514 17.92 5.30 -17.71
CA PHE A 514 18.63 6.56 -17.44
C PHE A 514 18.20 7.59 -18.48
N TYR A 515 17.77 8.77 -18.04
CA TYR A 515 17.37 9.82 -18.98
C TYR A 515 17.73 11.23 -18.48
N GLY A 516 17.90 12.13 -19.45
CA GLY A 516 18.10 13.55 -19.30
C GLY A 516 17.14 14.32 -20.20
N GLU A 517 17.49 15.54 -20.58
CA GLU A 517 16.61 16.38 -21.42
C GLU A 517 16.44 15.82 -22.85
N GLU A 518 17.53 15.33 -23.47
CA GLU A 518 17.52 14.93 -24.88
C GLU A 518 18.01 13.49 -25.13
N LYS A 519 18.34 12.75 -24.09
CA LYS A 519 18.93 11.40 -24.22
C LYS A 519 18.42 10.42 -23.19
N ALA A 520 18.37 9.17 -23.61
CA ALA A 520 18.10 8.04 -22.73
C ALA A 520 19.09 6.89 -22.98
N LYS A 521 19.40 6.13 -21.95
CA LYS A 521 20.15 4.88 -21.97
C LYS A 521 19.47 3.86 -21.09
N PHE A 522 19.76 2.58 -21.36
CA PHE A 522 19.07 1.47 -20.74
C PHE A 522 20.09 0.42 -20.30
N VAL A 523 19.91 -0.11 -19.10
CA VAL A 523 20.63 -1.27 -18.60
C VAL A 523 19.61 -2.31 -18.18
N TYR A 524 19.68 -3.49 -18.82
CA TYR A 524 18.75 -4.61 -18.67
C TYR A 524 19.39 -5.87 -19.27
N TYR A 525 18.74 -7.03 -19.21
CA TYR A 525 19.31 -8.30 -19.65
C TYR A 525 19.91 -8.29 -21.07
N ALA A 526 19.28 -7.60 -22.03
CA ALA A 526 19.78 -7.57 -23.42
C ALA A 526 20.75 -6.40 -23.73
N ASN A 527 20.96 -5.48 -22.79
CA ASN A 527 22.03 -4.47 -22.81
C ASN A 527 22.63 -4.37 -21.41
N PRO A 528 23.44 -5.39 -21.01
CA PRO A 528 23.79 -5.59 -19.61
C PRO A 528 24.85 -4.61 -19.08
N LYS A 529 25.55 -3.85 -19.95
CA LYS A 529 26.68 -3.00 -19.55
C LYS A 529 26.70 -1.65 -20.24
N ASP A 530 26.95 -0.58 -19.47
CA ASP A 530 27.28 0.75 -19.99
C ASP A 530 28.41 1.37 -19.15
N GLU A 531 29.61 1.47 -19.74
CA GLU A 531 30.81 1.98 -19.06
C GLU A 531 30.74 3.47 -18.76
N THR A 532 30.01 4.25 -19.56
CA THR A 532 29.83 5.70 -19.35
C THR A 532 28.97 6.00 -18.13
N LEU A 533 28.06 5.09 -17.79
CA LEU A 533 27.23 5.15 -16.58
C LEU A 533 27.89 4.42 -15.40
N GLY A 534 28.95 3.64 -15.64
CA GLY A 534 29.46 2.69 -14.67
C GLY A 534 28.40 1.67 -14.27
N ALA A 535 27.51 1.33 -15.23
CA ALA A 535 26.35 0.50 -14.97
C ALA A 535 26.51 -0.91 -15.52
N ILE A 536 26.01 -1.90 -14.76
CA ILE A 536 26.08 -3.33 -15.07
C ILE A 536 24.89 -4.09 -14.52
N HIS A 537 24.29 -4.95 -15.34
CA HIS A 537 23.24 -5.90 -14.97
C HIS A 537 23.83 -7.24 -14.54
N SER A 538 23.24 -7.91 -13.57
CA SER A 538 23.77 -9.19 -13.02
C SER A 538 23.55 -10.40 -13.92
N GLY A 539 22.84 -10.25 -15.02
CA GLY A 539 22.44 -11.33 -15.92
C GLY A 539 20.95 -11.68 -15.78
N ASP A 540 20.44 -12.42 -16.77
CA ASP A 540 19.05 -12.78 -16.96
C ASP A 540 18.71 -14.08 -16.18
N ARG A 541 17.78 -13.99 -15.23
CA ARG A 541 17.29 -15.10 -14.40
C ARG A 541 15.87 -15.47 -14.79
N ARG A 542 15.71 -16.59 -15.52
CA ARG A 542 14.42 -17.00 -16.11
C ARG A 542 13.48 -17.79 -15.22
N CYS A 543 13.91 -18.29 -14.10
CA CYS A 543 13.08 -19.06 -13.19
C CYS A 543 13.43 -18.80 -11.75
N SER A 544 12.42 -18.83 -10.88
CA SER A 544 12.62 -18.54 -9.47
C SER A 544 13.24 -19.69 -8.68
N GLY A 545 13.09 -20.94 -9.14
CA GLY A 545 13.56 -22.09 -8.38
C GLY A 545 12.98 -22.18 -6.96
N LYS A 546 13.54 -23.02 -6.12
CA LYS A 546 13.05 -23.24 -4.74
C LYS A 546 13.27 -22.04 -3.81
N ASN A 547 14.34 -21.28 -4.05
CA ASN A 547 14.76 -20.17 -3.18
C ASN A 547 14.36 -18.80 -3.74
N GLY A 548 13.72 -18.76 -4.89
CA GLY A 548 13.46 -17.54 -5.64
C GLY A 548 14.61 -17.20 -6.60
N ALA A 549 14.45 -16.10 -7.33
CA ALA A 549 15.47 -15.53 -8.20
C ALA A 549 15.71 -14.06 -7.84
N VAL A 550 16.89 -13.57 -8.22
CA VAL A 550 17.28 -12.18 -7.97
C VAL A 550 18.03 -11.61 -9.15
N GLU A 551 17.70 -10.36 -9.49
CA GLU A 551 18.46 -9.56 -10.46
C GLU A 551 18.94 -8.26 -9.82
N TYR A 552 20.10 -7.79 -10.29
CA TYR A 552 20.72 -6.54 -9.84
C TYR A 552 21.09 -5.66 -11.02
N VAL A 553 21.01 -4.35 -10.81
CA VAL A 553 21.67 -3.35 -11.67
C VAL A 553 22.45 -2.39 -10.79
N ASP A 554 23.77 -2.41 -10.93
CA ASP A 554 24.66 -1.44 -10.28
C ASP A 554 24.92 -0.28 -11.22
N PHE A 555 25.00 0.94 -10.68
CA PHE A 555 25.45 2.10 -11.43
C PHE A 555 26.08 3.18 -10.54
N ASP A 556 26.96 3.98 -11.15
CA ASP A 556 27.66 5.07 -10.47
C ASP A 556 26.86 6.37 -10.61
N ILE A 557 26.33 6.88 -9.50
CA ILE A 557 25.50 8.09 -9.45
C ILE A 557 26.24 9.30 -10.06
N LYS A 558 27.53 9.49 -9.69
CA LYS A 558 28.33 10.62 -10.18
C LYS A 558 28.61 10.52 -11.67
N LYS A 559 28.96 9.33 -12.18
CA LYS A 559 29.20 9.11 -13.61
C LYS A 559 27.92 9.35 -14.43
N CYS A 560 26.78 8.84 -13.97
CA CYS A 560 25.51 9.08 -14.63
C CYS A 560 25.23 10.58 -14.76
N PHE A 561 25.34 11.33 -13.66
CA PHE A 561 25.09 12.77 -13.65
C PHE A 561 26.08 13.56 -14.51
N GLN A 562 27.39 13.26 -14.41
CA GLN A 562 28.43 13.91 -15.20
C GLN A 562 28.25 13.68 -16.72
N ASN A 563 27.66 12.55 -17.11
CA ASN A 563 27.32 12.26 -18.49
C ASN A 563 25.94 12.79 -18.90
N GLY A 564 25.32 13.66 -18.09
CA GLY A 564 24.08 14.38 -18.39
C GLY A 564 22.82 13.54 -18.28
N PHE A 565 22.83 12.46 -17.49
CA PHE A 565 21.63 11.72 -17.09
C PHE A 565 21.23 12.17 -15.71
N ARG A 566 20.12 12.86 -15.62
CA ARG A 566 19.61 13.38 -14.34
C ARG A 566 18.78 12.37 -13.60
N TYR A 567 18.06 11.52 -14.32
CA TYR A 567 17.10 10.59 -13.72
C TYR A 567 17.45 9.14 -14.04
N ALA A 568 17.18 8.27 -13.06
CA ALA A 568 17.21 6.83 -13.20
C ALA A 568 15.87 6.23 -12.75
N ALA A 569 15.11 5.63 -13.67
CA ALA A 569 13.82 5.00 -13.37
C ALA A 569 13.99 3.47 -13.27
N LEU A 570 13.52 2.88 -12.18
CA LEU A 570 13.49 1.44 -11.97
C LEU A 570 12.17 0.89 -12.48
N THR A 571 12.25 -0.11 -13.36
CA THR A 571 11.09 -0.77 -13.95
C THR A 571 11.21 -2.28 -13.80
N VAL A 572 10.07 -2.92 -13.58
CA VAL A 572 9.95 -4.37 -13.50
C VAL A 572 8.90 -4.84 -14.48
N LYS A 573 9.20 -5.94 -15.20
CA LYS A 573 8.26 -6.56 -16.12
C LYS A 573 8.22 -8.06 -15.88
N SER A 574 7.03 -8.67 -15.93
CA SER A 574 6.89 -10.12 -16.07
C SER A 574 6.98 -10.47 -17.55
N TYR A 575 8.06 -11.16 -17.94
CA TYR A 575 8.24 -11.64 -19.31
C TYR A 575 7.34 -12.83 -19.60
N SER A 576 7.16 -13.73 -18.65
CA SER A 576 6.27 -14.88 -18.73
C SER A 576 4.77 -14.52 -18.74
N GLY A 577 4.43 -13.28 -18.29
CA GLY A 577 3.09 -12.69 -18.42
C GLY A 577 2.17 -12.88 -17.23
N GLU A 578 2.65 -13.51 -16.14
CA GLU A 578 1.95 -13.57 -14.86
C GLU A 578 1.89 -12.17 -14.24
N LYS A 579 0.82 -11.95 -13.49
CA LYS A 579 0.66 -10.70 -12.76
C LYS A 579 1.41 -10.75 -11.44
N PHE A 580 1.88 -9.61 -10.98
CA PHE A 580 2.60 -9.54 -9.70
C PHE A 580 1.76 -10.05 -8.53
N SER A 581 0.44 -9.87 -8.57
CA SER A 581 -0.50 -10.41 -7.56
C SER A 581 -0.61 -11.94 -7.53
N GLU A 582 -0.07 -12.64 -8.54
CA GLU A 582 -0.10 -14.10 -8.65
C GLU A 582 1.21 -14.74 -8.14
N MET A 583 2.22 -13.92 -7.76
CA MET A 583 3.49 -14.37 -7.20
C MET A 583 3.34 -14.82 -5.74
N GLU A 584 4.12 -15.81 -5.33
CA GLU A 584 4.20 -16.20 -3.92
C GLU A 584 4.84 -15.06 -3.08
N ASN A 585 5.94 -14.49 -3.60
CA ASN A 585 6.60 -13.33 -3.03
C ASN A 585 7.40 -12.62 -4.13
N ALA A 586 7.19 -11.31 -4.28
CA ALA A 586 7.97 -10.51 -5.21
C ALA A 586 8.16 -9.09 -4.67
N PHE A 587 9.39 -8.58 -4.73
CA PHE A 587 9.69 -7.22 -4.34
C PHE A 587 10.93 -6.69 -5.04
N CYS A 588 11.02 -5.39 -5.15
CA CYS A 588 12.20 -4.69 -5.66
C CYS A 588 12.64 -3.58 -4.71
N GLY A 589 13.80 -3.02 -4.94
CA GLY A 589 14.29 -1.95 -4.09
C GLY A 589 15.65 -1.41 -4.50
N VAL A 590 16.20 -0.58 -3.59
CA VAL A 590 17.50 0.07 -3.80
C VAL A 590 18.39 -0.10 -2.57
N MET A 591 19.65 -0.36 -2.82
CA MET A 591 20.74 -0.35 -1.86
C MET A 591 21.74 0.72 -2.25
N VAL A 592 22.25 1.48 -1.28
CA VAL A 592 23.27 2.50 -1.52
C VAL A 592 24.59 2.03 -0.90
N ARG A 593 25.68 2.14 -1.65
CA ARG A 593 27.02 1.69 -1.28
C ARG A 593 28.06 2.74 -1.62
N ASP A 594 29.15 2.78 -0.88
CA ASP A 594 30.29 3.65 -1.18
C ASP A 594 31.15 3.11 -2.30
N GLY A 595 31.20 1.80 -2.45
CA GLY A 595 32.01 1.08 -3.42
C GLY A 595 31.34 -0.19 -3.91
N LYS A 596 32.11 -0.95 -4.71
CA LYS A 596 31.65 -2.18 -5.34
C LYS A 596 31.95 -3.44 -4.49
N THR A 597 32.46 -3.23 -3.27
CA THR A 597 32.86 -4.32 -2.34
C THR A 597 31.68 -4.75 -1.47
N GLY A 598 31.75 -5.95 -0.91
CA GLY A 598 30.74 -6.52 -0.02
C GLY A 598 29.86 -7.58 -0.68
N GLU A 599 28.99 -8.20 0.12
CA GLU A 599 28.06 -9.21 -0.37
C GLU A 599 27.10 -8.66 -1.42
N GLN A 600 26.60 -9.50 -2.30
CA GLN A 600 25.71 -9.08 -3.39
C GLN A 600 24.41 -8.52 -2.86
N PHE A 601 23.84 -9.18 -1.88
CA PHE A 601 22.69 -8.66 -1.14
C PHE A 601 23.09 -8.46 0.31
N GLU A 602 23.11 -7.21 0.72
CA GLU A 602 23.38 -6.81 2.10
C GLU A 602 22.12 -6.17 2.68
N PRO A 603 21.32 -6.90 3.47
CA PRO A 603 20.05 -6.42 3.99
C PRO A 603 20.16 -5.08 4.73
N ALA A 604 21.25 -4.87 5.45
CA ALA A 604 21.52 -3.64 6.18
C ALA A 604 21.67 -2.39 5.28
N THR A 605 21.98 -2.57 3.99
CA THR A 605 22.14 -1.46 3.03
C THR A 605 20.86 -1.18 2.23
N VAL A 606 19.79 -1.97 2.42
CA VAL A 606 18.51 -1.75 1.75
C VAL A 606 17.88 -0.48 2.29
N LYS A 607 17.77 0.51 1.42
CA LYS A 607 17.14 1.80 1.75
C LYS A 607 15.62 1.75 1.63
N ASP A 608 15.14 1.34 0.48
CA ASP A 608 13.72 1.24 0.18
C ASP A 608 13.43 -0.12 -0.48
N ARG A 609 12.34 -0.73 -0.05
CA ARG A 609 11.84 -2.00 -0.56
C ARG A 609 10.36 -1.86 -0.86
N PHE A 610 9.94 -2.30 -2.03
CA PHE A 610 8.59 -2.20 -2.56
C PHE A 610 8.08 -3.59 -2.92
N ALA A 611 6.99 -4.03 -2.28
CA ALA A 611 6.34 -5.28 -2.63
C ALA A 611 5.61 -5.14 -3.98
N LEU A 612 5.68 -6.18 -4.79
CA LEU A 612 5.02 -6.26 -6.09
C LEU A 612 3.73 -7.07 -5.91
N THR A 613 2.61 -6.38 -5.70
CA THR A 613 1.30 -7.01 -5.38
C THR A 613 0.19 -6.61 -6.34
N THR A 614 0.50 -5.85 -7.39
CA THR A 614 -0.50 -5.30 -8.31
C THR A 614 -0.98 -6.32 -9.34
N ASP A 615 -2.23 -6.17 -9.80
CA ASP A 615 -2.83 -6.97 -10.90
C ASP A 615 -2.31 -6.50 -12.27
N SER A 616 -0.97 -6.39 -12.38
CA SER A 616 -0.24 -5.93 -13.57
C SER A 616 1.00 -6.80 -13.78
N ASP A 617 1.46 -6.85 -15.02
CA ASP A 617 2.67 -7.53 -15.47
C ASP A 617 3.84 -6.56 -15.72
N GLN A 618 3.63 -5.25 -15.52
CA GLN A 618 4.63 -4.23 -15.72
C GLN A 618 4.43 -3.04 -14.79
N LEU A 619 5.52 -2.56 -14.18
CA LEU A 619 5.48 -1.53 -13.17
C LEU A 619 6.70 -0.60 -13.26
N VAL A 620 6.47 0.71 -13.15
CA VAL A 620 7.51 1.69 -12.83
C VAL A 620 7.44 1.96 -11.34
N MET A 621 8.46 1.55 -10.60
CA MET A 621 8.45 1.60 -9.13
C MET A 621 8.85 2.96 -8.60
N VAL A 622 10.03 3.41 -8.99
CA VAL A 622 10.61 4.67 -8.52
C VAL A 622 11.36 5.36 -9.65
N VAL A 623 11.49 6.66 -9.52
CA VAL A 623 12.48 7.45 -10.25
C VAL A 623 13.41 8.14 -9.26
N ILE A 624 14.69 8.09 -9.54
CA ILE A 624 15.74 8.67 -8.71
C ILE A 624 16.24 9.94 -9.42
N ASP A 625 16.14 11.09 -8.75
CA ASP A 625 16.81 12.32 -9.18
C ASP A 625 18.27 12.28 -8.68
N LEU A 626 19.19 12.01 -9.60
CA LEU A 626 20.62 11.85 -9.29
C LEU A 626 21.28 13.16 -8.86
N MET A 627 20.69 14.30 -9.20
CA MET A 627 21.17 15.62 -8.80
C MET A 627 20.81 15.91 -7.34
N THR A 628 19.54 15.73 -6.97
CA THR A 628 19.06 16.01 -5.60
C THR A 628 19.22 14.82 -4.65
N ARG A 629 19.57 13.66 -5.18
CA ARG A 629 19.66 12.38 -4.45
C ARG A 629 18.34 12.00 -3.78
N GLU A 630 17.23 12.27 -4.46
CA GLU A 630 15.90 11.92 -4.00
C GLU A 630 15.35 10.70 -4.76
N VAL A 631 14.76 9.78 -4.02
CA VAL A 631 13.91 8.70 -4.56
C VAL A 631 12.47 9.18 -4.57
N ILE A 632 11.84 9.16 -5.72
CA ILE A 632 10.45 9.58 -5.91
C ILE A 632 9.63 8.33 -6.23
N THR A 633 8.64 8.05 -5.38
CA THR A 633 7.74 6.90 -5.59
C THR A 633 6.87 7.15 -6.82
N VAL A 634 6.87 6.23 -7.76
CA VAL A 634 6.01 6.24 -8.94
C VAL A 634 4.87 5.26 -8.78
N ASP A 635 5.17 4.00 -8.51
CA ASP A 635 4.23 2.90 -8.27
C ASP A 635 3.05 2.91 -9.27
N LYS A 636 3.39 2.90 -10.55
CA LYS A 636 2.40 2.94 -11.64
C LYS A 636 2.64 1.84 -12.66
N SER A 637 1.58 1.08 -12.90
CA SER A 637 1.52 0.16 -14.02
C SER A 637 1.50 0.94 -15.33
N VAL A 638 2.30 0.51 -16.29
CA VAL A 638 2.39 1.13 -17.61
C VAL A 638 1.85 0.13 -18.61
N ALA A 639 0.65 0.40 -19.15
CA ALA A 639 0.12 -0.43 -20.22
C ALA A 639 0.86 -0.15 -21.51
N GLN A 640 1.63 -1.12 -21.99
CA GLN A 640 2.05 -1.12 -23.37
C GLN A 640 0.98 -1.80 -24.25
N PHE A 641 0.89 -1.36 -25.51
CA PHE A 641 0.10 -2.07 -26.51
C PHE A 641 0.52 -3.54 -26.53
N ARG A 642 -0.46 -4.44 -26.50
CA ARG A 642 -0.30 -5.90 -26.61
C ARG A 642 0.33 -6.33 -27.94
N LEU A 643 1.56 -5.98 -28.17
CA LEU A 643 2.42 -6.70 -29.09
C LEU A 643 3.35 -7.52 -28.23
N ALA A 644 3.09 -8.83 -28.22
CA ALA A 644 3.93 -9.81 -27.54
C ALA A 644 5.41 -9.48 -27.73
N CYS A 645 6.20 -9.60 -26.66
CA CYS A 645 7.66 -9.58 -26.68
C CYS A 645 8.36 -8.23 -26.87
N ARG A 646 7.77 -7.07 -26.57
CA ARG A 646 8.52 -5.82 -26.51
C ARG A 646 8.83 -5.42 -25.07
N ASN A 647 10.11 -5.45 -24.74
CA ASN A 647 10.64 -4.96 -23.46
C ASN A 647 10.37 -3.46 -23.30
N VAL A 648 10.33 -2.98 -22.03
CA VAL A 648 10.22 -1.55 -21.62
C VAL A 648 11.15 -0.62 -22.39
N VAL A 649 12.23 -1.16 -22.91
CA VAL A 649 13.33 -0.45 -23.56
C VAL A 649 13.00 -0.01 -24.99
N THR A 650 12.09 -0.67 -25.68
CA THR A 650 11.72 -0.30 -27.04
C THR A 650 10.76 0.87 -27.11
N ASP A 651 10.06 1.16 -25.99
CA ASP A 651 9.20 2.34 -25.84
C ASP A 651 9.26 2.86 -24.40
N TYR A 652 10.25 3.70 -24.11
CA TYR A 652 10.45 4.28 -22.78
C TYR A 652 9.57 5.52 -22.52
N ALA A 653 8.88 6.03 -23.51
CA ALA A 653 8.05 7.22 -23.37
C ALA A 653 6.95 7.06 -22.29
N PRO A 654 6.26 5.92 -22.19
CA PRO A 654 5.31 5.68 -21.08
C PRO A 654 5.99 5.68 -19.70
N THR A 655 7.21 5.14 -19.59
CA THR A 655 8.00 5.16 -18.35
C THR A 655 8.34 6.59 -17.94
N VAL A 656 8.87 7.39 -18.86
CA VAL A 656 9.20 8.79 -18.62
C VAL A 656 7.92 9.59 -18.28
N ALA A 657 6.81 9.33 -18.96
CA ALA A 657 5.54 9.97 -18.67
C ALA A 657 5.04 9.64 -17.23
N ALA A 658 5.14 8.38 -16.81
CA ALA A 658 4.78 7.98 -15.46
C ALA A 658 5.68 8.66 -14.40
N CYS A 659 6.99 8.72 -14.64
CA CYS A 659 7.94 9.43 -13.79
C CYS A 659 7.64 10.94 -13.74
N THR A 660 7.39 11.56 -14.88
CA THR A 660 7.05 12.99 -14.99
C THR A 660 5.76 13.29 -14.22
N TYR A 661 4.76 12.45 -14.38
CA TYR A 661 3.52 12.56 -13.59
C TYR A 661 3.81 12.57 -12.09
N ALA A 662 4.54 11.56 -11.58
CA ALA A 662 4.87 11.46 -10.17
C ALA A 662 5.68 12.68 -9.67
N MET A 663 6.63 13.17 -10.45
CA MET A 663 7.45 14.34 -10.11
C MET A 663 6.65 15.65 -10.06
N GLN A 664 5.61 15.78 -10.87
CA GLN A 664 4.78 16.99 -11.00
C GLN A 664 3.59 17.02 -10.05
N LEU A 665 3.30 15.93 -9.31
CA LEU A 665 2.18 15.89 -8.39
C LEU A 665 2.29 16.96 -7.30
N LYS A 666 1.20 17.74 -7.17
CA LYS A 666 1.00 18.78 -6.14
C LYS A 666 -0.08 18.32 -5.16
N SER A 667 0.04 17.13 -4.64
CA SER A 667 -0.90 16.56 -3.67
C SER A 667 -0.61 17.05 -2.26
N LEU A 668 -1.60 16.94 -1.38
CA LEU A 668 -1.46 17.27 0.03
C LEU A 668 -0.40 16.38 0.68
N SER A 669 0.53 16.97 1.42
CA SER A 669 1.52 16.24 2.19
C SER A 669 0.94 15.79 3.54
N ILE A 670 1.59 14.78 4.16
CA ILE A 670 1.25 14.36 5.54
C ILE A 670 1.35 15.55 6.49
N LYS A 671 2.37 16.41 6.34
CA LYS A 671 2.51 17.62 7.17
C LYS A 671 1.36 18.60 7.00
N GLU A 672 0.87 18.85 5.77
CA GLU A 672 -0.29 19.70 5.53
C GLU A 672 -1.54 19.14 6.21
N MET A 673 -1.77 17.83 6.09
CA MET A 673 -2.91 17.16 6.70
C MET A 673 -2.88 17.23 8.24
N LEU A 674 -1.71 16.98 8.85
CA LEU A 674 -1.51 17.16 10.29
C LEU A 674 -1.75 18.62 10.71
N GLY A 675 -1.33 19.61 9.90
CA GLY A 675 -1.60 21.02 10.15
C GLY A 675 -3.06 21.41 10.08
N MET A 676 -3.88 20.68 9.31
CA MET A 676 -5.34 20.88 9.34
C MET A 676 -5.97 20.34 10.61
N ARG A 677 -5.48 19.21 11.11
CA ARG A 677 -6.05 18.53 12.26
C ARG A 677 -5.59 19.12 13.60
N TYR A 678 -4.30 19.39 13.75
CA TYR A 678 -3.71 19.82 15.01
C TYR A 678 -3.48 21.32 15.05
N ALA A 679 -3.87 21.95 16.18
CA ALA A 679 -3.78 23.39 16.34
C ALA A 679 -2.35 23.87 16.58
N GLN A 680 -1.49 23.02 17.15
CA GLN A 680 -0.17 23.39 17.58
C GLN A 680 0.90 22.41 17.09
N PHE A 681 1.91 22.93 16.37
CA PHE A 681 3.14 22.23 16.06
C PHE A 681 4.21 22.58 17.09
N LEU A 682 4.78 21.57 17.74
CA LEU A 682 5.85 21.76 18.72
C LEU A 682 7.21 21.79 18.03
N LYS A 683 8.15 22.54 18.61
CA LYS A 683 9.55 22.61 18.18
C LYS A 683 10.35 21.44 18.76
N SER A 684 11.56 21.24 18.24
CA SER A 684 12.41 20.08 18.53
C SER A 684 12.64 19.78 20.01
N ASP A 685 12.66 20.77 20.88
CA ASP A 685 12.96 20.57 22.31
C ASP A 685 11.70 20.33 23.16
N ASP A 686 10.52 20.56 22.58
CA ASP A 686 9.23 20.50 23.27
C ASP A 686 8.47 19.17 23.06
N TRP A 687 9.06 18.21 22.38
CA TRP A 687 8.38 16.95 22.03
C TRP A 687 7.77 16.20 23.22
N LYS A 688 8.34 16.38 24.44
CA LYS A 688 7.83 15.78 25.68
C LYS A 688 6.42 16.22 26.05
N HIS A 689 5.99 17.36 25.53
CA HIS A 689 4.65 17.92 25.74
C HIS A 689 3.71 17.66 24.56
N ALA A 690 4.14 16.87 23.57
CA ALA A 690 3.31 16.52 22.45
C ALA A 690 2.22 15.52 22.86
N SER A 691 1.00 15.73 22.38
CA SER A 691 -0.05 14.70 22.45
C SER A 691 0.23 13.58 21.46
N VAL A 692 0.81 13.93 20.31
CA VAL A 692 1.15 13.00 19.23
C VAL A 692 2.56 13.29 18.71
N ILE A 693 3.32 12.23 18.45
CA ILE A 693 4.63 12.30 17.80
C ILE A 693 4.55 11.51 16.50
N VAL A 694 4.98 12.13 15.39
CA VAL A 694 5.15 11.42 14.11
C VAL A 694 6.63 11.17 13.91
N SER A 695 7.04 9.90 14.02
CA SER A 695 8.42 9.47 13.87
C SER A 695 8.51 8.02 13.37
N ASP A 696 9.54 7.73 12.56
CA ASP A 696 9.89 6.37 12.14
C ASP A 696 10.85 5.68 13.15
N GLU A 697 11.24 6.42 14.20
CA GLU A 697 12.14 5.97 15.25
C GLU A 697 11.53 6.24 16.64
N PRO A 698 10.49 5.47 17.03
CA PRO A 698 9.72 5.72 18.27
C PRO A 698 10.59 5.70 19.54
N GLU A 699 11.68 4.96 19.55
CA GLU A 699 12.59 4.87 20.68
C GLU A 699 13.34 6.17 21.02
N LYS A 700 13.44 7.12 20.07
CA LYS A 700 13.99 8.45 20.34
C LYS A 700 13.15 9.25 21.34
N PHE A 701 11.85 8.91 21.48
CA PHE A 701 10.82 9.71 22.15
C PHE A 701 10.21 9.04 23.38
N LYS A 702 10.94 8.13 24.04
CA LYS A 702 10.45 7.47 25.27
C LYS A 702 10.44 8.45 26.45
N VAL A 703 9.26 8.69 27.01
CA VAL A 703 9.09 9.43 28.26
C VAL A 703 9.38 8.49 29.42
N THR A 704 10.37 8.83 30.24
CA THR A 704 10.79 8.05 31.42
C THR A 704 10.06 8.47 32.71
N ASP A 705 9.36 9.60 32.67
CA ASP A 705 8.60 10.14 33.80
C ASP A 705 7.22 9.48 33.88
N LYS A 706 6.91 8.90 35.06
CA LYS A 706 5.64 8.19 35.30
C LYS A 706 4.42 9.12 35.41
N ASP A 707 4.65 10.40 35.66
CA ASP A 707 3.57 11.38 35.88
C ASP A 707 3.15 12.09 34.57
N THR A 708 3.89 11.93 33.51
CA THR A 708 3.56 12.53 32.18
C THR A 708 2.90 11.46 31.31
N PRO A 709 1.68 11.70 30.79
CA PRO A 709 1.03 10.75 29.88
C PRO A 709 1.93 10.57 28.63
N ALA A 710 2.21 9.32 28.28
CA ALA A 710 3.04 9.00 27.13
C ALA A 710 2.38 9.53 25.83
N PRO A 711 3.11 10.24 24.97
CA PRO A 711 2.58 10.67 23.68
C PRO A 711 2.29 9.46 22.79
N ARG A 712 1.24 9.58 21.97
CA ARG A 712 1.00 8.58 20.91
C ARG A 712 2.04 8.76 19.82
N ILE A 713 2.82 7.71 19.52
CA ILE A 713 3.84 7.75 18.46
C ILE A 713 3.33 6.97 17.25
N VAL A 714 3.40 7.57 16.06
CA VAL A 714 2.94 6.97 14.80
C VAL A 714 4.01 7.15 13.73
N SER A 715 4.34 6.09 13.00
CA SER A 715 5.23 6.19 11.84
C SER A 715 4.51 6.92 10.68
N PRO A 716 5.20 7.80 9.93
CA PRO A 716 4.62 8.43 8.74
C PRO A 716 4.32 7.42 7.62
N TYR A 717 4.84 6.21 7.71
CA TYR A 717 4.60 5.09 6.80
C TYR A 717 3.52 4.13 7.29
N ASP A 718 3.03 4.30 8.51
CA ASP A 718 1.85 3.61 9.04
C ASP A 718 0.58 4.30 8.51
N ILE A 719 0.14 3.90 7.33
CA ILE A 719 -1.00 4.53 6.67
C ILE A 719 -2.28 4.48 7.51
N PRO A 720 -2.68 3.33 8.09
CA PRO A 720 -3.84 3.29 8.98
C PRO A 720 -3.70 4.22 10.19
N GLY A 721 -2.53 4.24 10.82
CA GLY A 721 -2.24 5.13 11.96
C GLY A 721 -2.32 6.61 11.59
N ILE A 722 -1.77 7.02 10.44
CA ILE A 722 -1.87 8.40 9.93
C ILE A 722 -3.32 8.76 9.59
N TYR A 723 -4.08 7.85 8.99
CA TYR A 723 -5.51 8.06 8.73
C TYR A 723 -6.32 8.26 10.01
N ASP A 724 -6.04 7.44 11.01
CA ASP A 724 -6.68 7.56 12.33
C ASP A 724 -6.32 8.87 13.03
N LEU A 725 -5.06 9.30 12.95
CA LEU A 725 -4.65 10.61 13.48
C LEU A 725 -5.40 11.78 12.84
N ILE A 726 -5.70 11.70 11.54
CA ILE A 726 -6.28 12.80 10.78
C ILE A 726 -7.82 12.74 10.78
N PHE A 727 -8.41 11.57 10.60
CA PHE A 727 -9.84 11.38 10.42
C PHE A 727 -10.51 10.62 11.58
N GLY A 728 -9.71 10.01 12.47
CA GLY A 728 -10.23 9.26 13.59
C GLY A 728 -11.05 10.15 14.53
N LYS A 729 -12.25 9.70 14.86
CA LYS A 729 -13.00 10.22 16.01
C LYS A 729 -12.42 9.55 17.23
N GLU A 730 -11.96 10.32 18.19
CA GLU A 730 -11.66 9.73 19.49
C GLU A 730 -12.93 9.08 20.02
N ASN A 731 -12.84 7.81 20.35
CA ASN A 731 -13.90 7.10 21.04
C ASN A 731 -14.18 7.82 22.37
N GLN A 732 -15.26 8.58 22.41
CA GLN A 732 -15.96 8.95 23.64
C GLN A 732 -16.63 7.72 24.23
#